data_60b8f34a0972cdcfe194a0f7f7e6915b
#
_entry.id   60b8f34a0972cdcfe194a0f7f7e6915b
#
_cell.length_a   1.000
_cell.length_b   1.000
_cell.length_c   1.000
_cell.angle_alpha   90.00
_cell.angle_beta   90.00
_cell.angle_gamma   90.00
#
_symmetry.space_group_name_H-M   'P 1'
#
loop_
_entity.id
_entity.type
_entity.pdbx_description
1 polymer ?
#
loop_
_entity_poly.entity_id
_entity_poly.type
_entity_poly.pdbx_seq_one_letter_code
_entity_poly.pdbx_strand_id
1 'polypeptide(L)'
;MEYKDTLNLPKTSFKMKANLSQKEPEILKNLEEQNIYQKIRDKYKGKPLYILHDGPPYANGDIHVGQAFNKILKDMTIKYKTMKGFDAPYVPGWDCHGLPIEYQLFKELGVTKHQIDQIKFRKKARNYANKYIERQKKEFKRLGVFGEWDNPYLTMNFNYEAEIIRAFGKLAEAGYIYKGRKPVYWCMKCETALAEAEVEYKDKTSPSVWIKFPIKNQPETYILIWTTTPWTIPANVAVAVHPKFQYAFVKTKINGIEQVLIMAEGLVSTVKDTCLEGECEILKVVKGEDLTSLEYSHPFLDRMGKIVTADYVEMNEGTGCVHTAPGHGADDYLTGIKFNLPILSPVNNKGEFTEEAGSDLKGQNVFEANAKIIDKLLSKGSLIHENKIQHSYPHCWRCKEPVIFRATPQWFMSVDKHDLRKKALDTVKNLVAWIPPRTMNRIEAMLTTRPDWCLSRQRYWGVAIPVLYCANCEYTILDKTIIDNVAELVSVNGADAWFEADIEKIVPKDFVCPKCGKTSFKKEKDIIDVWFDSGVSHEAVLKKRKNLSWPADLYLEGSDQHRGWFQTSMLVSMGLNNKSCYKSVLTHGFVVDGEGKKMSKSIGNVIDPQDIAVKYGADILRLWVCSSDYRGDVRISDSILVQIVEAYRRIRNTVRFILGNISDFNPDKDGVAYDELTEIDKWMYSKLQELIKNVGDAYENFAFNKVYVLLNNFCANELSSFYLDVLKDRLYTAKGDSSKRRSSQTVLYEIIENMARLMSPVLTFTSQEIWGHMPSKKDSVFLAEFPNQGKIDKPLCKKWQEMLGMRDRVLKVIEEARESKLIGNSLEAEVTIYCTKETVEFLESFEETLSLIFIVSKVNIAQFPADSKEKLKIVVKRAPGEKCVRCWNWSESVGKNKQHQELCSRCAEVMKSIN
;
A
#
# COMPACT_ATOMS: atom_id res chain seq x y z
N MET A 1 -9.41 -57.59 25.91
CA MET A 1 -9.02 -56.19 25.60
C MET A 1 -7.79 -56.23 24.72
N GLU A 2 -7.87 -55.73 23.48
CA GLU A 2 -6.67 -55.71 22.64
C GLU A 2 -5.70 -54.65 23.19
N TYR A 3 -4.39 -54.91 23.15
CA TYR A 3 -3.37 -53.96 23.62
C TYR A 3 -3.43 -52.60 22.93
N LYS A 4 -3.95 -52.55 21.70
CA LYS A 4 -4.20 -51.30 20.95
C LYS A 4 -5.19 -50.38 21.64
N ASP A 5 -6.19 -50.91 22.35
CA ASP A 5 -7.23 -50.16 23.06
C ASP A 5 -6.70 -49.47 24.33
N THR A 6 -5.52 -49.88 24.78
CA THR A 6 -4.83 -49.33 25.96
C THR A 6 -3.89 -48.15 25.60
N LEU A 7 -3.80 -47.77 24.34
CA LEU A 7 -2.98 -46.65 23.88
C LEU A 7 -3.74 -45.34 24.00
N ASN A 8 -3.04 -44.27 24.42
CA ASN A 8 -3.57 -42.93 24.44
C ASN A 8 -3.48 -42.29 23.04
N LEU A 9 -4.22 -42.83 22.07
CA LEU A 9 -4.18 -42.33 20.70
C LEU A 9 -4.82 -40.93 20.62
N PRO A 10 -4.32 -40.05 19.75
CA PRO A 10 -4.80 -38.66 19.58
C PRO A 10 -6.31 -38.63 19.24
N LYS A 11 -7.07 -37.82 19.97
CA LYS A 11 -8.52 -37.60 19.72
C LYS A 11 -8.80 -36.11 19.60
N THR A 12 -9.37 -35.67 18.47
CA THR A 12 -9.78 -34.28 18.30
C THR A 12 -10.88 -34.17 17.25
N SER A 13 -11.84 -33.27 17.49
CA SER A 13 -12.83 -32.85 16.49
C SER A 13 -12.27 -31.83 15.48
N PHE A 14 -11.07 -31.30 15.69
CA PHE A 14 -10.40 -30.40 14.77
C PHE A 14 -10.04 -31.17 13.48
N LYS A 15 -10.71 -30.88 12.39
CA LYS A 15 -10.60 -31.63 11.14
C LYS A 15 -9.25 -31.37 10.43
N MET A 16 -8.66 -32.40 9.81
CA MET A 16 -7.45 -32.26 8.99
C MET A 16 -7.69 -31.34 7.78
N LYS A 17 -8.80 -31.54 7.06
CA LYS A 17 -9.20 -30.71 5.93
C LYS A 17 -9.86 -29.43 6.48
N ALA A 18 -9.25 -28.30 6.18
CA ALA A 18 -9.66 -27.00 6.73
C ALA A 18 -11.04 -26.55 6.25
N ASN A 19 -11.36 -26.76 4.98
CA ASN A 19 -12.58 -26.25 4.32
C ASN A 19 -12.81 -24.76 4.61
N LEU A 20 -11.76 -23.93 4.48
CA LEU A 20 -11.76 -22.52 4.87
C LEU A 20 -12.89 -21.74 4.21
N SER A 21 -13.09 -21.93 2.90
CA SER A 21 -14.16 -21.26 2.14
C SER A 21 -15.56 -21.41 2.74
N GLN A 22 -15.82 -22.51 3.45
CA GLN A 22 -17.10 -22.80 4.11
C GLN A 22 -17.08 -22.41 5.60
N LYS A 23 -16.00 -22.72 6.30
CA LYS A 23 -15.89 -22.47 7.75
C LYS A 23 -15.69 -21.00 8.12
N GLU A 24 -14.93 -20.26 7.34
CA GLU A 24 -14.66 -18.84 7.65
C GLU A 24 -15.93 -17.99 7.74
N PRO A 25 -16.91 -18.12 6.81
CA PRO A 25 -18.20 -17.43 6.96
C PRO A 25 -18.96 -17.77 8.23
N GLU A 26 -18.93 -19.05 8.67
CA GLU A 26 -19.56 -19.48 9.93
C GLU A 26 -18.86 -18.86 11.14
N ILE A 27 -17.53 -18.86 11.15
CA ILE A 27 -16.74 -18.24 12.22
C ILE A 27 -16.97 -16.73 12.25
N LEU A 28 -16.98 -16.06 11.08
CA LEU A 28 -17.26 -14.64 10.98
C LEU A 28 -18.63 -14.29 11.56
N LYS A 29 -19.66 -15.04 11.18
CA LYS A 29 -21.02 -14.87 11.71
C LYS A 29 -21.05 -15.03 13.23
N ASN A 30 -20.38 -16.04 13.78
CA ASN A 30 -20.30 -16.25 15.22
C ASN A 30 -19.58 -15.10 15.94
N LEU A 31 -18.49 -14.55 15.37
CA LEU A 31 -17.78 -13.40 15.92
C LEU A 31 -18.67 -12.14 15.94
N GLU A 32 -19.47 -11.94 14.89
CA GLU A 32 -20.43 -10.84 14.79
C GLU A 32 -21.61 -11.00 15.79
N GLU A 33 -22.24 -12.18 15.85
CA GLU A 33 -23.34 -12.48 16.78
C GLU A 33 -22.90 -12.32 18.25
N GLN A 34 -21.67 -12.67 18.56
CA GLN A 34 -21.09 -12.48 19.89
C GLN A 34 -20.61 -11.05 20.16
N ASN A 35 -20.68 -10.14 19.17
CA ASN A 35 -20.21 -8.77 19.25
C ASN A 35 -18.73 -8.67 19.72
N ILE A 36 -17.86 -9.55 19.19
CA ILE A 36 -16.47 -9.66 19.66
C ILE A 36 -15.71 -8.35 19.51
N TYR A 37 -15.89 -7.62 18.41
CA TYR A 37 -15.22 -6.32 18.23
C TYR A 37 -15.62 -5.32 19.33
N GLN A 38 -16.90 -5.24 19.69
CA GLN A 38 -17.35 -4.36 20.77
C GLN A 38 -16.78 -4.80 22.14
N LYS A 39 -16.77 -6.10 22.43
CA LYS A 39 -16.14 -6.61 23.66
C LYS A 39 -14.65 -6.27 23.75
N ILE A 40 -13.94 -6.29 22.62
CA ILE A 40 -12.55 -5.84 22.54
C ILE A 40 -12.46 -4.35 22.90
N ARG A 41 -13.32 -3.51 22.30
CA ARG A 41 -13.33 -2.05 22.60
C ARG A 41 -13.60 -1.79 24.08
N ASP A 42 -14.58 -2.50 24.66
CA ASP A 42 -14.95 -2.35 26.08
C ASP A 42 -13.81 -2.79 27.02
N LYS A 43 -13.12 -3.89 26.68
CA LYS A 43 -11.98 -4.42 27.45
C LYS A 43 -10.81 -3.44 27.52
N TYR A 44 -10.51 -2.75 26.42
CA TYR A 44 -9.35 -1.87 26.31
C TYR A 44 -9.68 -0.38 26.49
N LYS A 45 -10.93 -0.05 26.76
CA LYS A 45 -11.37 1.33 27.01
C LYS A 45 -10.57 1.97 28.15
N GLY A 46 -10.00 3.15 27.88
CA GLY A 46 -9.18 3.88 28.85
C GLY A 46 -7.71 3.42 28.95
N LYS A 47 -7.30 2.44 28.16
CA LYS A 47 -5.88 2.10 27.95
C LYS A 47 -5.22 3.15 27.03
N PRO A 48 -3.88 3.19 26.94
CA PRO A 48 -3.19 4.07 26.00
C PRO A 48 -3.74 3.91 24.58
N LEU A 49 -4.07 5.01 23.91
CA LEU A 49 -4.58 5.00 22.54
C LEU A 49 -3.47 4.67 21.55
N TYR A 50 -3.82 3.90 20.54
CA TYR A 50 -3.02 3.73 19.32
C TYR A 50 -3.92 3.94 18.11
N ILE A 51 -3.72 5.04 17.39
CA ILE A 51 -4.58 5.45 16.28
C ILE A 51 -3.89 5.17 14.95
N LEU A 52 -4.38 4.17 14.23
CA LEU A 52 -4.15 3.99 12.82
C LEU A 52 -5.31 4.64 12.08
N HIS A 53 -5.06 5.78 11.42
CA HIS A 53 -6.08 6.45 10.63
C HIS A 53 -6.18 5.82 9.25
N ASP A 54 -7.38 5.48 8.83
CA ASP A 54 -7.64 4.83 7.55
C ASP A 54 -7.65 5.83 6.41
N GLY A 55 -6.82 5.63 5.38
CA GLY A 55 -6.97 6.35 4.12
C GLY A 55 -8.21 5.82 3.38
N PRO A 56 -9.14 6.70 3.00
CA PRO A 56 -10.43 6.27 2.47
C PRO A 56 -10.31 5.77 1.02
N PRO A 57 -10.64 4.49 0.72
CA PRO A 57 -10.78 4.07 -0.66
C PRO A 57 -11.99 4.75 -1.31
N TYR A 58 -11.97 4.86 -2.64
CA TYR A 58 -13.14 5.34 -3.38
C TYR A 58 -14.31 4.36 -3.26
N ALA A 59 -15.50 4.92 -3.02
CA ALA A 59 -16.78 4.17 -3.02
C ALA A 59 -17.20 3.81 -4.46
N ASN A 60 -16.39 3.05 -5.17
CA ASN A 60 -16.56 2.76 -6.60
C ASN A 60 -16.00 1.39 -7.00
N GLY A 61 -16.87 0.47 -7.40
CA GLY A 61 -16.49 -0.89 -7.80
C GLY A 61 -16.20 -1.82 -6.62
N ASP A 62 -15.86 -3.06 -6.95
CA ASP A 62 -15.45 -4.08 -6.01
C ASP A 62 -14.03 -3.82 -5.52
N ILE A 63 -13.66 -4.37 -4.36
CA ILE A 63 -12.29 -4.26 -3.89
C ILE A 63 -11.36 -5.04 -4.81
N HIS A 64 -10.19 -4.49 -5.07
CA HIS A 64 -9.12 -5.20 -5.77
C HIS A 64 -8.07 -5.73 -4.79
N VAL A 65 -7.21 -6.65 -5.25
CA VAL A 65 -6.22 -7.31 -4.39
C VAL A 65 -5.26 -6.33 -3.69
N GLY A 66 -4.96 -5.16 -4.27
CA GLY A 66 -4.16 -4.12 -3.63
C GLY A 66 -4.86 -3.49 -2.42
N GLN A 67 -6.19 -3.28 -2.49
CA GLN A 67 -6.99 -2.81 -1.34
C GLN A 67 -7.11 -3.90 -0.27
N ALA A 68 -7.26 -5.17 -0.67
CA ALA A 68 -7.24 -6.30 0.25
C ALA A 68 -5.89 -6.39 0.98
N PHE A 69 -4.78 -6.26 0.25
CA PHE A 69 -3.41 -6.22 0.81
C PHE A 69 -3.25 -5.12 1.87
N ASN A 70 -3.64 -3.91 1.51
CA ASN A 70 -3.60 -2.73 2.40
C ASN A 70 -4.42 -2.94 3.68
N LYS A 71 -5.69 -3.35 3.54
CA LYS A 71 -6.59 -3.53 4.70
C LYS A 71 -6.14 -4.67 5.60
N ILE A 72 -5.57 -5.75 5.06
CA ILE A 72 -5.02 -6.84 5.86
C ILE A 72 -3.79 -6.39 6.66
N LEU A 73 -2.88 -5.59 6.08
CA LEU A 73 -1.74 -5.02 6.82
C LEU A 73 -2.20 -4.14 7.99
N LYS A 74 -3.21 -3.29 7.76
CA LYS A 74 -3.84 -2.46 8.81
C LYS A 74 -4.44 -3.32 9.90
N ASP A 75 -5.21 -4.34 9.54
CA ASP A 75 -5.88 -5.24 10.47
C ASP A 75 -4.88 -6.03 11.33
N MET A 76 -3.79 -6.54 10.71
CA MET A 76 -2.71 -7.19 11.46
C MET A 76 -2.09 -6.25 12.50
N THR A 77 -1.85 -5.00 12.12
CA THR A 77 -1.31 -3.97 13.01
C THR A 77 -2.26 -3.67 14.17
N ILE A 78 -3.54 -3.45 13.89
CA ILE A 78 -4.56 -3.12 14.90
C ILE A 78 -4.79 -4.29 15.86
N LYS A 79 -4.91 -5.52 15.35
CA LYS A 79 -5.06 -6.71 16.20
C LYS A 79 -3.85 -6.89 17.12
N TYR A 80 -2.64 -6.76 16.59
CA TYR A 80 -1.41 -6.85 17.40
C TYR A 80 -1.36 -5.75 18.47
N LYS A 81 -1.55 -4.48 18.12
CA LYS A 81 -1.52 -3.37 19.08
C LYS A 81 -2.61 -3.51 20.15
N THR A 82 -3.80 -3.93 19.76
CA THR A 82 -4.89 -4.23 20.71
C THR A 82 -4.49 -5.32 21.70
N MET A 83 -3.98 -6.45 21.24
CA MET A 83 -3.54 -7.55 22.10
C MET A 83 -2.34 -7.17 22.99
N LYS A 84 -1.52 -6.19 22.58
CA LYS A 84 -0.43 -5.61 23.41
C LYS A 84 -0.93 -4.66 24.48
N GLY A 85 -2.24 -4.44 24.59
CA GLY A 85 -2.85 -3.66 25.66
C GLY A 85 -3.19 -2.21 25.28
N PHE A 86 -3.12 -1.84 24.00
CA PHE A 86 -3.57 -0.53 23.54
C PHE A 86 -5.06 -0.49 23.27
N ASP A 87 -5.69 0.65 23.53
CA ASP A 87 -6.99 0.98 22.96
C ASP A 87 -6.76 1.44 21.51
N ALA A 88 -6.95 0.50 20.56
CA ALA A 88 -6.67 0.72 19.15
C ALA A 88 -7.96 0.62 18.31
N PRO A 89 -8.86 1.62 18.34
CA PRO A 89 -10.06 1.65 17.52
C PRO A 89 -9.69 1.79 16.04
N TYR A 90 -10.32 1.00 15.19
CA TYR A 90 -10.18 1.12 13.75
C TYR A 90 -11.49 1.62 13.14
N VAL A 91 -11.47 2.85 12.62
CA VAL A 91 -12.60 3.47 11.95
C VAL A 91 -12.35 3.46 10.45
N PRO A 92 -13.00 2.55 9.69
CA PRO A 92 -12.86 2.53 8.24
C PRO A 92 -13.48 3.78 7.62
N GLY A 93 -12.91 4.21 6.49
CA GLY A 93 -13.39 5.37 5.76
C GLY A 93 -13.65 5.10 4.30
N TRP A 94 -14.46 5.98 3.65
CA TRP A 94 -14.66 6.00 2.21
C TRP A 94 -14.62 7.42 1.65
N ASP A 95 -13.91 7.55 0.52
CA ASP A 95 -13.95 8.74 -0.31
C ASP A 95 -15.12 8.61 -1.31
N CYS A 96 -16.11 9.49 -1.16
CA CYS A 96 -17.42 9.35 -1.77
C CYS A 96 -17.66 10.32 -2.92
N HIS A 97 -16.75 11.26 -3.20
CA HIS A 97 -16.91 12.31 -4.19
C HIS A 97 -15.99 12.16 -5.41
N GLY A 98 -16.14 13.07 -6.36
CA GLY A 98 -15.23 13.33 -7.44
C GLY A 98 -15.39 12.46 -8.67
N LEU A 99 -14.43 12.62 -9.56
CA LEU A 99 -14.40 12.05 -10.90
C LEU A 99 -14.55 10.50 -10.95
N PRO A 100 -14.00 9.71 -10.01
CA PRO A 100 -14.12 8.25 -10.10
C PRO A 100 -15.56 7.75 -10.09
N ILE A 101 -16.40 8.34 -9.25
CA ILE A 101 -17.82 7.99 -9.11
C ILE A 101 -18.62 8.64 -10.25
N GLU A 102 -18.40 9.94 -10.49
CA GLU A 102 -19.10 10.69 -11.53
C GLU A 102 -18.93 10.08 -12.91
N TYR A 103 -17.69 9.76 -13.31
CA TYR A 103 -17.40 9.16 -14.62
C TYR A 103 -18.07 7.82 -14.81
N GLN A 104 -18.00 6.94 -13.79
CA GLN A 104 -18.62 5.62 -13.89
C GLN A 104 -20.15 5.71 -13.93
N LEU A 105 -20.75 6.62 -13.15
CA LEU A 105 -22.18 6.83 -13.14
C LEU A 105 -22.69 7.41 -14.46
N PHE A 106 -21.98 8.37 -15.08
CA PHE A 106 -22.33 8.86 -16.42
C PHE A 106 -22.30 7.73 -17.46
N LYS A 107 -21.29 6.86 -17.37
CA LYS A 107 -21.19 5.69 -18.26
C LYS A 107 -22.34 4.70 -18.06
N GLU A 108 -22.75 4.41 -16.81
CA GLU A 108 -23.90 3.55 -16.52
C GLU A 108 -25.23 4.15 -16.98
N LEU A 109 -25.37 5.46 -16.86
CA LEU A 109 -26.59 6.17 -17.29
C LEU A 109 -26.64 6.40 -18.81
N GLY A 110 -25.54 6.26 -19.53
CA GLY A 110 -25.45 6.53 -20.97
C GLY A 110 -25.65 8.01 -21.34
N VAL A 111 -25.38 8.94 -20.42
CA VAL A 111 -25.58 10.39 -20.60
C VAL A 111 -24.32 11.18 -20.32
N THR A 112 -24.25 12.42 -20.83
CA THR A 112 -23.21 13.39 -20.50
C THR A 112 -23.70 14.39 -19.43
N LYS A 113 -22.76 15.16 -18.85
CA LYS A 113 -23.11 16.20 -17.86
C LYS A 113 -24.08 17.26 -18.38
N HIS A 114 -24.14 17.49 -19.69
CA HIS A 114 -25.01 18.47 -20.32
C HIS A 114 -26.45 17.95 -20.56
N GLN A 115 -26.71 16.65 -20.37
CA GLN A 115 -27.99 15.98 -20.64
C GLN A 115 -28.78 15.64 -19.37
N ILE A 116 -28.27 15.95 -18.19
CA ILE A 116 -28.92 15.65 -16.91
C ILE A 116 -28.86 16.85 -15.99
N ASP A 117 -29.94 17.07 -15.25
CA ASP A 117 -30.01 18.07 -14.18
C ASP A 117 -29.00 17.74 -13.05
N GLN A 118 -28.24 18.73 -12.59
CA GLN A 118 -27.18 18.58 -11.60
C GLN A 118 -27.71 17.98 -10.29
N ILE A 119 -28.84 18.43 -9.77
CA ILE A 119 -29.37 17.92 -8.48
C ILE A 119 -29.83 16.48 -8.62
N LYS A 120 -30.51 16.14 -9.72
CA LYS A 120 -30.90 14.76 -10.00
C LYS A 120 -29.69 13.84 -10.12
N PHE A 121 -28.61 14.34 -10.75
CA PHE A 121 -27.35 13.59 -10.85
C PHE A 121 -26.73 13.38 -9.47
N ARG A 122 -26.63 14.40 -8.62
CA ARG A 122 -26.06 14.32 -7.27
C ARG A 122 -26.78 13.29 -6.40
N LYS A 123 -28.10 13.24 -6.42
CA LYS A 123 -28.90 12.22 -5.72
C LYS A 123 -28.58 10.79 -6.21
N LYS A 124 -28.41 10.61 -7.53
CA LYS A 124 -28.00 9.31 -8.09
C LYS A 124 -26.56 8.96 -7.68
N ALA A 125 -25.64 9.91 -7.66
CA ALA A 125 -24.23 9.69 -7.26
C ALA A 125 -24.13 9.29 -5.78
N ARG A 126 -24.91 9.91 -4.89
CA ARG A 126 -24.99 9.51 -3.47
C ARG A 126 -25.48 8.07 -3.32
N ASN A 127 -26.52 7.68 -4.04
CA ASN A 127 -27.03 6.31 -4.02
C ASN A 127 -26.02 5.31 -4.59
N TYR A 128 -25.32 5.70 -5.65
CA TYR A 128 -24.24 4.90 -6.24
C TYR A 128 -23.12 4.65 -5.22
N ALA A 129 -22.63 5.69 -4.56
CA ALA A 129 -21.60 5.58 -3.53
C ALA A 129 -22.05 4.67 -2.38
N ASN A 130 -23.25 4.84 -1.85
CA ASN A 130 -23.83 4.00 -0.80
C ASN A 130 -23.85 2.51 -1.20
N LYS A 131 -24.26 2.20 -2.43
CA LYS A 131 -24.27 0.82 -2.97
C LYS A 131 -22.88 0.16 -2.86
N TYR A 132 -21.83 0.90 -3.25
CA TYR A 132 -20.48 0.35 -3.24
C TYR A 132 -19.84 0.36 -1.84
N ILE A 133 -20.19 1.30 -0.97
CA ILE A 133 -19.80 1.26 0.45
C ILE A 133 -20.28 -0.05 1.08
N GLU A 134 -21.57 -0.38 0.96
CA GLU A 134 -22.13 -1.60 1.54
C GLU A 134 -21.53 -2.88 0.93
N ARG A 135 -21.21 -2.85 -0.36
CA ARG A 135 -20.54 -3.96 -1.03
C ARG A 135 -19.12 -4.16 -0.54
N GLN A 136 -18.30 -3.12 -0.56
CA GLN A 136 -16.90 -3.16 -0.11
C GLN A 136 -16.81 -3.48 1.40
N LYS A 137 -17.73 -2.99 2.22
CA LYS A 137 -17.86 -3.34 3.64
C LYS A 137 -17.97 -4.86 3.84
N LYS A 138 -18.87 -5.51 3.08
CA LYS A 138 -19.03 -6.98 3.11
C LYS A 138 -17.77 -7.70 2.65
N GLU A 139 -17.14 -7.21 1.59
CA GLU A 139 -15.92 -7.78 1.02
C GLU A 139 -14.74 -7.68 2.01
N PHE A 140 -14.54 -6.56 2.68
CA PHE A 140 -13.51 -6.42 3.72
C PHE A 140 -13.80 -7.27 4.96
N LYS A 141 -15.05 -7.33 5.42
CA LYS A 141 -15.45 -8.20 6.53
C LYS A 141 -15.21 -9.67 6.21
N ARG A 142 -15.46 -10.10 4.95
CA ARG A 142 -15.16 -11.47 4.48
C ARG A 142 -13.67 -11.81 4.60
N LEU A 143 -12.78 -10.82 4.49
CA LEU A 143 -11.34 -11.01 4.68
C LEU A 143 -10.91 -11.05 6.16
N GLY A 144 -11.85 -10.98 7.10
CA GLY A 144 -11.59 -11.02 8.54
C GLY A 144 -11.05 -9.71 9.11
N VAL A 145 -11.26 -8.59 8.44
CA VAL A 145 -10.86 -7.25 8.89
C VAL A 145 -11.81 -6.76 9.99
N PHE A 146 -11.26 -6.38 11.15
CA PHE A 146 -12.02 -5.83 12.27
C PHE A 146 -12.10 -4.30 12.17
N GLY A 147 -13.20 -3.71 12.66
CA GLY A 147 -13.38 -2.27 12.65
C GLY A 147 -14.79 -1.82 13.03
N GLU A 148 -14.97 -0.51 13.19
CA GLU A 148 -16.26 0.14 13.45
C GLU A 148 -17.10 0.22 12.16
N TRP A 149 -17.47 -0.94 11.61
CA TRP A 149 -18.13 -1.04 10.31
C TRP A 149 -19.54 -0.43 10.28
N ASP A 150 -20.19 -0.26 11.41
CA ASP A 150 -21.52 0.31 11.52
C ASP A 150 -21.50 1.82 11.73
N ASN A 151 -20.32 2.39 12.03
CA ASN A 151 -20.10 3.82 12.16
C ASN A 151 -18.80 4.25 11.44
N PRO A 152 -18.66 3.98 10.13
CA PRO A 152 -17.51 4.42 9.34
C PRO A 152 -17.50 5.95 9.20
N TYR A 153 -16.42 6.50 8.67
CA TYR A 153 -16.47 7.87 8.17
C TYR A 153 -16.66 7.89 6.65
N LEU A 154 -17.51 8.77 6.19
CA LEU A 154 -17.82 8.95 4.77
C LEU A 154 -17.61 10.42 4.43
N THR A 155 -16.85 10.73 3.39
CA THR A 155 -16.62 12.13 3.00
C THR A 155 -17.91 12.84 2.59
N MET A 156 -18.96 12.09 2.22
CA MET A 156 -20.30 12.61 1.89
C MET A 156 -21.27 12.72 3.09
N ASN A 157 -20.81 12.42 4.33
CA ASN A 157 -21.61 12.68 5.52
C ASN A 157 -21.73 14.19 5.74
N PHE A 158 -22.90 14.71 6.04
CA PHE A 158 -23.18 16.14 6.13
C PHE A 158 -22.24 16.89 7.08
N ASN A 159 -21.95 16.30 8.25
CA ASN A 159 -20.99 16.88 9.18
C ASN A 159 -19.56 16.88 8.61
N TYR A 160 -19.19 15.85 7.83
CA TYR A 160 -17.89 15.81 7.18
C TYR A 160 -17.80 16.85 6.04
N GLU A 161 -18.82 16.95 5.19
CA GLU A 161 -18.94 17.97 4.14
C GLU A 161 -18.83 19.37 4.75
N ALA A 162 -19.48 19.63 5.89
CA ALA A 162 -19.37 20.89 6.63
C ALA A 162 -17.93 21.16 7.13
N GLU A 163 -17.21 20.15 7.61
CA GLU A 163 -15.80 20.31 8.03
C GLU A 163 -14.86 20.59 6.84
N ILE A 164 -15.14 20.06 5.65
CA ILE A 164 -14.42 20.43 4.41
C ILE A 164 -14.58 21.95 4.18
N ILE A 165 -15.80 22.47 4.27
CA ILE A 165 -16.10 23.89 4.09
C ILE A 165 -15.43 24.73 5.18
N ARG A 166 -15.49 24.33 6.45
CA ARG A 166 -14.81 25.03 7.55
C ARG A 166 -13.30 25.06 7.39
N ALA A 167 -12.69 23.96 6.95
CA ALA A 167 -11.26 23.89 6.69
C ALA A 167 -10.86 24.83 5.53
N PHE A 168 -11.65 24.82 4.45
CA PHE A 168 -11.46 25.77 3.35
C PHE A 168 -11.54 27.22 3.83
N GLY A 169 -12.56 27.55 4.64
CA GLY A 169 -12.74 28.90 5.20
C GLY A 169 -11.58 29.38 6.06
N LYS A 170 -11.07 28.51 6.95
CA LYS A 170 -9.89 28.82 7.78
C LYS A 170 -8.63 29.05 6.96
N LEU A 171 -8.39 28.22 5.94
CA LEU A 171 -7.25 28.40 5.03
C LEU A 171 -7.39 29.66 4.17
N ALA A 172 -8.61 30.01 3.78
CA ALA A 172 -8.89 31.24 3.06
C ALA A 172 -8.66 32.49 3.94
N GLU A 173 -9.15 32.50 5.18
CA GLU A 173 -8.92 33.55 6.17
C GLU A 173 -7.42 33.73 6.46
N ALA A 174 -6.66 32.64 6.54
CA ALA A 174 -5.22 32.67 6.69
C ALA A 174 -4.46 33.08 5.39
N GLY A 175 -5.20 33.32 4.31
CA GLY A 175 -4.68 33.80 3.04
C GLY A 175 -3.94 32.74 2.20
N TYR A 176 -4.09 31.46 2.51
CA TYR A 176 -3.53 30.37 1.68
C TYR A 176 -4.31 30.18 0.38
N ILE A 177 -5.63 30.45 0.39
CA ILE A 177 -6.50 30.22 -0.75
C ILE A 177 -6.67 31.52 -1.54
N TYR A 178 -6.54 31.43 -2.85
CA TYR A 178 -6.68 32.57 -3.77
C TYR A 178 -7.20 32.12 -5.14
N LYS A 179 -7.78 33.04 -5.89
CA LYS A 179 -8.18 32.86 -7.29
C LYS A 179 -7.07 33.33 -8.22
N GLY A 180 -6.68 32.52 -9.20
CA GLY A 180 -5.61 32.83 -10.13
C GLY A 180 -5.89 32.27 -11.53
N ARG A 181 -5.19 32.82 -12.55
CA ARG A 181 -5.22 32.30 -13.91
C ARG A 181 -3.84 31.70 -14.22
N LYS A 182 -3.70 30.40 -14.06
CA LYS A 182 -2.47 29.64 -14.26
C LYS A 182 -2.73 28.46 -15.18
N PRO A 183 -1.74 27.98 -15.94
CA PRO A 183 -1.84 26.72 -16.67
C PRO A 183 -2.06 25.55 -15.69
N VAL A 184 -3.08 24.77 -15.95
CA VAL A 184 -3.38 23.54 -15.22
C VAL A 184 -3.53 22.40 -16.20
N TYR A 185 -3.30 21.16 -15.76
CA TYR A 185 -3.70 19.98 -16.53
C TYR A 185 -5.22 20.04 -16.76
N TRP A 186 -5.62 19.99 -18.02
CA TRP A 186 -7.02 20.08 -18.43
C TRP A 186 -7.42 18.86 -19.27
N CYS A 187 -8.39 18.10 -18.80
CA CYS A 187 -8.98 17.02 -19.57
C CYS A 187 -10.13 17.53 -20.43
N MET A 188 -9.95 17.58 -21.75
CA MET A 188 -10.96 18.03 -22.70
C MET A 188 -12.19 17.13 -22.73
N LYS A 189 -12.03 15.80 -22.62
CA LYS A 189 -13.10 14.81 -22.58
C LYS A 189 -13.97 14.94 -21.35
N CYS A 190 -13.32 15.16 -20.23
CA CYS A 190 -13.99 15.32 -18.93
C CYS A 190 -14.35 16.79 -18.66
N GLU A 191 -13.85 17.75 -19.41
CA GLU A 191 -14.03 19.20 -19.28
C GLU A 191 -13.74 19.71 -17.85
N THR A 192 -12.57 19.36 -17.29
CA THR A 192 -12.18 19.72 -15.92
C THR A 192 -10.67 19.82 -15.76
N ALA A 193 -10.24 20.64 -14.80
CA ALA A 193 -8.88 20.63 -14.29
C ALA A 193 -8.57 19.30 -13.59
N LEU A 194 -7.30 18.89 -13.63
CA LEU A 194 -6.76 17.70 -12.97
C LEU A 194 -5.61 18.10 -12.06
N ALA A 195 -5.49 17.38 -10.93
CA ALA A 195 -4.28 17.41 -10.11
C ALA A 195 -3.18 16.56 -10.77
N GLU A 196 -1.92 16.77 -10.39
CA GLU A 196 -0.79 15.95 -10.86
C GLU A 196 -0.99 14.44 -10.58
N ALA A 197 -1.59 14.11 -9.43
CA ALA A 197 -1.91 12.72 -9.07
C ALA A 197 -3.00 12.08 -9.96
N GLU A 198 -3.69 12.88 -10.77
CA GLU A 198 -4.77 12.45 -11.68
C GLU A 198 -4.30 12.31 -13.13
N VAL A 199 -2.99 12.39 -13.37
CA VAL A 199 -2.36 12.28 -14.68
C VAL A 199 -1.49 11.02 -14.75
N GLU A 200 -1.63 10.28 -15.85
CA GLU A 200 -0.79 9.12 -16.19
C GLU A 200 0.00 9.45 -17.47
N TYR A 201 1.22 8.98 -17.56
CA TYR A 201 2.04 9.18 -18.75
C TYR A 201 2.00 7.94 -19.65
N LYS A 202 1.81 8.16 -20.96
CA LYS A 202 1.81 7.13 -22.01
C LYS A 202 2.54 7.64 -23.24
N ASP A 203 3.12 6.72 -24.00
CA ASP A 203 3.71 7.06 -25.28
C ASP A 203 2.66 7.56 -26.26
N LYS A 204 2.96 8.69 -26.89
CA LYS A 204 2.15 9.32 -27.93
C LYS A 204 3.05 9.78 -29.05
N THR A 205 2.62 9.56 -30.28
CA THR A 205 3.23 10.15 -31.46
C THR A 205 2.67 11.54 -31.73
N SER A 206 3.53 12.55 -31.76
CA SER A 206 3.15 13.93 -31.99
C SER A 206 3.94 14.50 -33.21
N PRO A 207 3.38 15.51 -33.91
CA PRO A 207 4.14 16.23 -34.91
C PRO A 207 5.28 17.00 -34.24
N SER A 208 6.40 17.10 -34.93
CA SER A 208 7.60 17.81 -34.51
C SER A 208 7.95 18.79 -35.64
N VAL A 209 7.93 20.10 -35.37
CA VAL A 209 8.06 21.14 -36.42
C VAL A 209 9.11 22.17 -36.08
N TRP A 210 9.86 22.56 -37.10
CA TRP A 210 10.81 23.68 -37.08
C TRP A 210 10.18 24.87 -37.79
N ILE A 211 10.03 25.98 -37.05
CA ILE A 211 9.31 27.18 -37.52
C ILE A 211 10.20 28.40 -37.39
N LYS A 212 10.24 29.20 -38.44
CA LYS A 212 10.95 30.49 -38.44
C LYS A 212 9.99 31.66 -38.23
N PHE A 213 10.34 32.55 -37.30
CA PHE A 213 9.60 33.77 -37.01
C PHE A 213 10.37 35.00 -37.56
N PRO A 214 9.77 35.86 -38.38
CA PRO A 214 10.46 36.98 -38.99
C PRO A 214 10.85 38.05 -37.96
N ILE A 215 12.11 38.47 -37.94
CA ILE A 215 12.63 39.54 -37.09
C ILE A 215 12.15 40.90 -37.63
N LYS A 216 11.57 41.72 -36.76
CA LYS A 216 11.10 43.07 -37.11
C LYS A 216 12.24 43.93 -37.61
N ASN A 217 11.99 44.67 -38.69
CA ASN A 217 12.95 45.58 -39.33
C ASN A 217 14.28 44.95 -39.83
N GLN A 218 14.32 43.60 -39.94
CA GLN A 218 15.45 42.88 -40.52
C GLN A 218 14.94 41.93 -41.61
N PRO A 219 14.90 42.40 -42.88
CA PRO A 219 14.44 41.57 -44.00
C PRO A 219 15.21 40.25 -44.09
N GLU A 220 14.54 39.17 -44.46
CA GLU A 220 15.09 37.82 -44.60
C GLU A 220 15.84 37.28 -43.36
N THR A 221 15.61 37.88 -42.16
CA THR A 221 16.18 37.42 -40.88
C THR A 221 15.07 36.86 -39.99
N TYR A 222 15.30 35.66 -39.47
CA TYR A 222 14.31 34.91 -38.69
C TYR A 222 14.92 34.27 -37.46
N ILE A 223 14.14 34.14 -36.37
CA ILE A 223 14.52 33.28 -35.26
C ILE A 223 13.87 31.92 -35.48
N LEU A 224 14.66 30.86 -35.39
CA LEU A 224 14.21 29.47 -35.60
C LEU A 224 13.87 28.80 -34.29
N ILE A 225 12.62 28.29 -34.14
CA ILE A 225 12.18 27.52 -33.01
C ILE A 225 11.86 26.09 -33.43
N TRP A 226 11.82 25.21 -32.43
CA TRP A 226 11.35 23.84 -32.55
C TRP A 226 10.25 23.57 -31.51
N THR A 227 9.19 22.83 -31.91
CA THR A 227 8.13 22.43 -31.00
C THR A 227 7.49 21.10 -31.42
N THR A 228 7.05 20.35 -30.40
CA THR A 228 6.24 19.12 -30.57
C THR A 228 4.75 19.38 -30.38
N THR A 229 4.34 20.61 -30.11
CA THR A 229 2.97 21.04 -29.88
C THR A 229 2.55 22.21 -30.77
N PRO A 230 2.41 21.99 -32.10
CA PRO A 230 2.06 23.07 -33.04
C PRO A 230 0.77 23.81 -32.68
N TRP A 231 -0.16 23.14 -32.03
CA TRP A 231 -1.43 23.72 -31.59
C TRP A 231 -1.26 24.88 -30.58
N THR A 232 -0.06 25.04 -29.95
CA THR A 232 0.20 26.17 -29.02
C THR A 232 0.70 27.42 -29.74
N ILE A 233 1.09 27.33 -31.02
CA ILE A 233 1.57 28.46 -31.78
C ILE A 233 0.60 29.65 -31.81
N PRO A 234 -0.73 29.45 -31.96
CA PRO A 234 -1.67 30.59 -31.89
C PRO A 234 -1.60 31.39 -30.58
N ALA A 235 -1.08 30.80 -29.50
CA ALA A 235 -0.87 31.47 -28.22
C ALA A 235 0.55 32.00 -27.99
N ASN A 236 1.43 31.91 -28.97
CA ASN A 236 2.81 32.42 -28.90
C ASN A 236 2.83 33.92 -28.59
N VAL A 237 3.67 34.35 -27.64
CA VAL A 237 3.90 35.77 -27.28
C VAL A 237 5.37 36.12 -27.09
N ALA A 238 6.25 35.12 -26.99
CA ALA A 238 7.70 35.29 -26.87
C ALA A 238 8.46 34.09 -27.42
N VAL A 239 9.74 34.28 -27.63
CA VAL A 239 10.74 33.20 -27.80
C VAL A 239 11.75 33.33 -26.67
N ALA A 240 11.94 32.27 -25.92
CA ALA A 240 12.91 32.21 -24.82
C ALA A 240 14.27 31.71 -25.32
N VAL A 241 15.35 32.40 -24.90
CA VAL A 241 16.73 32.03 -25.14
C VAL A 241 17.50 31.95 -23.83
N HIS A 242 18.58 31.16 -23.77
CA HIS A 242 19.40 31.11 -22.55
C HIS A 242 20.34 32.34 -22.50
N PRO A 243 20.40 33.13 -21.42
CA PRO A 243 21.12 34.37 -21.36
C PRO A 243 22.63 34.24 -21.67
N LYS A 244 23.25 33.14 -21.23
CA LYS A 244 24.71 32.92 -21.33
C LYS A 244 25.17 32.12 -22.54
N PHE A 245 24.25 31.46 -23.27
CA PHE A 245 24.61 30.67 -24.45
C PHE A 245 24.88 31.56 -25.65
N GLN A 246 25.69 31.05 -26.57
CA GLN A 246 26.02 31.71 -27.85
C GLN A 246 24.95 31.37 -28.90
N TYR A 247 24.52 32.35 -29.63
CA TYR A 247 23.56 32.28 -30.73
C TYR A 247 24.17 32.76 -32.02
N ALA A 248 24.10 31.92 -33.05
CA ALA A 248 24.65 32.21 -34.37
C ALA A 248 23.57 32.79 -35.31
N PHE A 249 23.94 33.76 -36.07
CA PHE A 249 23.20 34.24 -37.25
C PHE A 249 23.72 33.43 -38.45
N VAL A 250 22.95 32.46 -38.89
CA VAL A 250 23.36 31.50 -39.92
C VAL A 250 22.73 31.86 -41.25
N LYS A 251 23.55 32.24 -42.24
CA LYS A 251 23.11 32.45 -43.61
C LYS A 251 22.97 31.09 -44.29
N THR A 252 21.83 30.87 -44.92
CA THR A 252 21.53 29.63 -45.66
C THR A 252 20.52 29.92 -46.78
N LYS A 253 20.36 29.01 -47.72
CA LYS A 253 19.33 29.07 -48.76
C LYS A 253 18.16 28.16 -48.43
N ILE A 254 16.94 28.72 -48.40
CA ILE A 254 15.69 27.98 -48.20
C ILE A 254 14.79 28.26 -49.40
N ASN A 255 14.41 27.20 -50.14
CA ASN A 255 13.63 27.32 -51.38
C ASN A 255 14.25 28.31 -52.40
N GLY A 256 15.60 28.34 -52.51
CA GLY A 256 16.36 29.20 -53.43
C GLY A 256 16.53 30.64 -52.93
N ILE A 257 15.98 31.07 -51.82
CA ILE A 257 16.09 32.40 -51.22
C ILE A 257 17.15 32.40 -50.13
N GLU A 258 18.08 33.38 -50.17
CA GLU A 258 19.05 33.57 -49.07
C GLU A 258 18.33 34.15 -47.85
N GLN A 259 18.52 33.49 -46.71
CA GLN A 259 17.91 33.89 -45.42
C GLN A 259 18.94 33.74 -44.31
N VAL A 260 18.70 34.47 -43.21
CA VAL A 260 19.50 34.38 -41.99
C VAL A 260 18.63 33.79 -40.87
N LEU A 261 19.08 32.69 -40.34
CA LEU A 261 18.41 32.03 -39.20
C LEU A 261 19.19 32.26 -37.90
N ILE A 262 18.50 32.66 -36.84
CA ILE A 262 19.06 32.79 -35.48
C ILE A 262 18.76 31.51 -34.72
N MET A 263 19.79 30.82 -34.24
CA MET A 263 19.72 29.62 -33.44
C MET A 263 20.94 29.48 -32.53
N ALA A 264 20.93 28.62 -31.56
CA ALA A 264 22.09 28.38 -30.72
C ALA A 264 23.27 27.85 -31.53
N GLU A 265 24.47 28.44 -31.32
CA GLU A 265 25.68 28.10 -32.05
C GLU A 265 25.99 26.60 -32.00
N GLY A 266 25.92 26.01 -30.78
CA GLY A 266 26.19 24.57 -30.56
C GLY A 266 25.25 23.63 -31.28
N LEU A 267 24.09 24.09 -31.75
CA LEU A 267 23.07 23.29 -32.43
C LEU A 267 23.03 23.49 -33.95
N VAL A 268 23.86 24.39 -34.52
CA VAL A 268 23.88 24.70 -35.94
C VAL A 268 24.12 23.45 -36.80
N SER A 269 25.06 22.59 -36.44
CA SER A 269 25.34 21.36 -37.19
C SER A 269 24.14 20.42 -37.14
N THR A 270 23.56 20.19 -35.97
CA THR A 270 22.39 19.32 -35.77
C THR A 270 21.17 19.81 -36.56
N VAL A 271 20.90 21.10 -36.51
CA VAL A 271 19.80 21.72 -37.27
C VAL A 271 20.05 21.64 -38.78
N LYS A 272 21.31 21.86 -39.23
CA LYS A 272 21.68 21.69 -40.62
C LYS A 272 21.40 20.28 -41.12
N ASP A 273 21.89 19.29 -40.41
CA ASP A 273 21.73 17.86 -40.78
C ASP A 273 20.27 17.39 -40.72
N THR A 274 19.44 18.05 -39.88
CA THR A 274 18.03 17.65 -39.67
C THR A 274 17.07 18.30 -40.64
N CYS A 275 17.25 19.60 -40.96
CA CYS A 275 16.22 20.39 -41.62
C CYS A 275 16.68 21.47 -42.60
N LEU A 276 17.99 21.62 -42.85
CA LEU A 276 18.50 22.62 -43.81
C LEU A 276 19.20 21.94 -44.98
N GLU A 277 18.84 22.33 -46.19
CA GLU A 277 19.52 21.90 -47.42
C GLU A 277 20.56 22.94 -47.87
N GLY A 278 21.80 22.51 -48.01
CA GLY A 278 22.86 23.37 -48.55
C GLY A 278 23.88 23.87 -47.52
N GLU A 279 24.68 24.85 -47.95
CA GLU A 279 25.74 25.44 -47.13
C GLU A 279 25.16 26.39 -46.07
N CYS A 280 25.76 26.37 -44.87
CA CYS A 280 25.43 27.26 -43.77
C CYS A 280 26.66 28.09 -43.41
N GLU A 281 26.56 29.41 -43.50
CA GLU A 281 27.63 30.36 -43.17
C GLU A 281 27.23 31.09 -41.87
N ILE A 282 28.08 31.04 -40.84
CA ILE A 282 27.88 31.81 -39.61
C ILE A 282 28.37 33.24 -39.84
N LEU A 283 27.45 34.18 -39.89
CA LEU A 283 27.78 35.61 -40.12
C LEU A 283 28.29 36.28 -38.83
N LYS A 284 27.68 35.98 -37.72
CA LYS A 284 28.06 36.50 -36.40
C LYS A 284 27.52 35.63 -35.29
N VAL A 285 28.11 35.75 -34.13
CA VAL A 285 27.68 35.06 -32.88
C VAL A 285 27.49 36.12 -31.79
N VAL A 286 26.41 36.03 -31.04
CA VAL A 286 26.08 36.93 -29.93
C VAL A 286 25.60 36.13 -28.74
N LYS A 287 25.65 36.71 -27.57
CA LYS A 287 25.00 36.05 -26.38
C LYS A 287 23.50 36.14 -26.47
N GLY A 288 22.78 35.16 -25.81
CA GLY A 288 21.32 35.20 -25.75
C GLY A 288 20.75 36.47 -25.11
N GLU A 289 21.44 37.04 -24.11
CA GLU A 289 21.04 38.31 -23.49
C GLU A 289 20.99 39.48 -24.51
N ASP A 290 21.86 39.49 -25.52
CA ASP A 290 21.91 40.52 -26.53
C ASP A 290 20.72 40.45 -27.51
N LEU A 291 20.10 39.29 -27.66
CA LEU A 291 18.93 39.08 -28.54
C LEU A 291 17.65 39.70 -27.97
N THR A 292 17.62 40.05 -26.69
CA THR A 292 16.42 40.60 -26.04
C THR A 292 15.96 41.95 -26.54
N SER A 293 16.83 42.63 -27.30
CA SER A 293 16.50 43.89 -28.01
C SER A 293 15.68 43.69 -29.28
N LEU A 294 15.57 42.43 -29.75
CA LEU A 294 14.87 42.13 -30.99
C LEU A 294 13.39 41.81 -30.72
N GLU A 295 12.54 42.20 -31.66
CA GLU A 295 11.12 41.80 -31.70
C GLU A 295 10.92 41.02 -33.02
N TYR A 296 9.91 40.13 -33.00
CA TYR A 296 9.54 39.32 -34.17
C TYR A 296 8.04 39.43 -34.46
N SER A 297 7.63 39.15 -35.69
CA SER A 297 6.24 39.01 -36.07
C SER A 297 5.78 37.56 -35.92
N HIS A 298 4.56 37.37 -35.43
CA HIS A 298 3.95 36.04 -35.39
C HIS A 298 3.75 35.52 -36.84
N PRO A 299 4.00 34.24 -37.13
CA PRO A 299 4.06 33.73 -38.51
C PRO A 299 2.73 33.82 -39.28
N PHE A 300 1.57 33.90 -38.62
CA PHE A 300 0.28 33.97 -39.31
C PHE A 300 -0.82 34.78 -38.55
N LEU A 301 -0.54 35.33 -37.39
CA LEU A 301 -1.44 36.25 -36.69
C LEU A 301 -0.84 37.67 -36.67
N ASP A 302 -1.71 38.68 -36.63
CA ASP A 302 -1.25 40.08 -36.48
C ASP A 302 -0.87 40.34 -35.01
N ARG A 303 0.33 39.86 -34.64
CA ARG A 303 0.89 39.96 -33.29
C ARG A 303 2.42 40.07 -33.34
N MET A 304 2.95 40.96 -32.50
CA MET A 304 4.39 41.05 -32.25
C MET A 304 4.75 40.21 -31.01
N GLY A 305 5.91 39.53 -31.08
CA GLY A 305 6.50 38.79 -29.98
C GLY A 305 7.87 39.39 -29.58
N LYS A 306 8.28 39.09 -28.32
CA LYS A 306 9.56 39.52 -27.76
C LYS A 306 10.52 38.34 -27.61
N ILE A 307 11.80 38.58 -27.71
CA ILE A 307 12.80 37.62 -27.27
C ILE A 307 13.09 37.85 -25.78
N VAL A 308 13.04 36.81 -24.97
CA VAL A 308 13.22 36.88 -23.51
C VAL A 308 14.24 35.86 -23.06
N THR A 309 14.83 36.05 -21.88
CA THR A 309 15.80 35.10 -21.32
C THR A 309 15.16 34.12 -20.34
N ALA A 310 15.56 32.84 -20.45
CA ALA A 310 15.11 31.79 -19.53
C ALA A 310 16.22 30.74 -19.29
N ASP A 311 16.46 30.39 -18.04
CA ASP A 311 17.53 29.45 -17.62
C ASP A 311 17.18 27.99 -17.96
N TYR A 312 15.91 27.67 -18.23
CA TYR A 312 15.46 26.31 -18.60
C TYR A 312 15.73 25.96 -20.07
N VAL A 313 16.20 26.89 -20.89
CA VAL A 313 16.55 26.59 -22.29
C VAL A 313 17.80 25.73 -22.35
N GLU A 314 17.67 24.56 -22.94
CA GLU A 314 18.73 23.55 -23.03
C GLU A 314 19.37 23.52 -24.43
N MET A 315 20.55 22.84 -24.52
CA MET A 315 21.36 22.73 -25.76
C MET A 315 21.43 21.30 -26.30
N ASN A 316 20.59 20.40 -25.78
CA ASN A 316 20.57 18.96 -26.08
C ASN A 316 19.69 18.62 -27.28
N GLU A 317 18.72 19.48 -27.60
CA GLU A 317 17.78 19.25 -28.70
C GLU A 317 17.18 20.55 -29.23
N GLY A 318 16.55 20.46 -30.41
CA GLY A 318 15.86 21.60 -31.03
C GLY A 318 16.78 22.62 -31.62
N THR A 319 16.56 23.90 -31.30
CA THR A 319 17.27 25.04 -31.86
C THR A 319 17.93 25.95 -30.82
N GLY A 320 17.74 25.65 -29.52
CA GLY A 320 18.14 26.55 -28.44
C GLY A 320 17.27 27.81 -28.31
N CYS A 321 16.21 27.91 -29.11
CA CYS A 321 15.19 28.95 -29.05
C CYS A 321 13.83 28.30 -28.78
N VAL A 322 13.22 28.60 -27.64
CA VAL A 322 11.99 27.94 -27.17
C VAL A 322 10.79 28.85 -27.39
N HIS A 323 9.83 28.38 -28.17
CA HIS A 323 8.52 29.00 -28.30
C HIS A 323 7.85 29.12 -26.94
N THR A 324 7.39 30.33 -26.57
CA THR A 324 6.82 30.64 -25.28
C THR A 324 5.33 31.00 -25.39
N ALA A 325 4.47 30.18 -24.79
CA ALA A 325 3.01 30.37 -24.67
C ALA A 325 2.57 30.29 -23.21
N PRO A 326 2.59 31.38 -22.42
CA PRO A 326 2.33 31.37 -20.97
C PRO A 326 1.01 30.76 -20.54
N GLY A 327 0.06 30.64 -21.46
CA GLY A 327 -1.22 29.96 -21.18
C GLY A 327 -1.20 28.44 -21.32
N HIS A 328 -0.10 27.84 -21.82
CA HIS A 328 -0.03 26.43 -22.20
C HIS A 328 1.22 25.68 -21.69
N GLY A 329 2.06 26.32 -20.88
CA GLY A 329 3.24 25.70 -20.26
C GLY A 329 3.50 26.27 -18.87
N ALA A 330 4.02 25.46 -17.95
CA ALA A 330 4.34 25.90 -16.58
C ALA A 330 5.56 26.85 -16.58
N ASP A 331 6.62 26.48 -17.27
CA ASP A 331 7.84 27.28 -17.40
C ASP A 331 7.59 28.56 -18.23
N ASP A 332 6.78 28.45 -19.28
CA ASP A 332 6.32 29.58 -20.09
C ASP A 332 5.51 30.56 -19.23
N TYR A 333 4.68 30.06 -18.32
CA TYR A 333 3.90 30.90 -17.39
C TYR A 333 4.83 31.68 -16.44
N LEU A 334 5.83 31.03 -15.84
CA LEU A 334 6.79 31.69 -14.95
C LEU A 334 7.58 32.75 -15.69
N THR A 335 8.02 32.46 -16.92
CA THR A 335 8.66 33.42 -17.82
C THR A 335 7.70 34.56 -18.17
N GLY A 336 6.44 34.24 -18.44
CA GLY A 336 5.39 35.23 -18.68
C GLY A 336 5.19 36.21 -17.52
N ILE A 337 5.17 35.74 -16.30
CA ILE A 337 5.09 36.58 -15.10
C ILE A 337 6.36 37.44 -14.95
N LYS A 338 7.56 36.84 -15.11
CA LYS A 338 8.84 37.53 -14.98
C LYS A 338 8.98 38.71 -15.95
N PHE A 339 8.51 38.55 -17.20
CA PHE A 339 8.61 39.56 -18.25
C PHE A 339 7.30 40.29 -18.55
N ASN A 340 6.28 40.11 -17.70
CA ASN A 340 4.93 40.70 -17.84
C ASN A 340 4.33 40.48 -19.25
N LEU A 341 4.42 39.23 -19.74
CA LEU A 341 3.84 38.82 -21.01
C LEU A 341 2.33 38.50 -20.84
N PRO A 342 1.52 38.68 -21.91
CA PRO A 342 0.11 38.29 -21.85
C PRO A 342 -0.07 36.78 -21.71
N ILE A 343 -0.98 36.35 -20.84
CA ILE A 343 -1.31 34.93 -20.64
C ILE A 343 -2.48 34.57 -21.55
N LEU A 344 -2.17 34.26 -22.81
CA LEU A 344 -3.17 33.87 -23.81
C LEU A 344 -3.47 32.37 -23.72
N SER A 345 -4.73 32.02 -23.78
CA SER A 345 -5.20 30.63 -23.83
C SER A 345 -6.44 30.55 -24.72
N PRO A 346 -6.29 30.60 -26.04
CA PRO A 346 -7.38 30.65 -27.01
C PRO A 346 -8.07 29.28 -27.21
N VAL A 347 -8.36 28.59 -26.13
CA VAL A 347 -8.94 27.24 -26.13
C VAL A 347 -10.08 27.15 -25.09
N ASN A 348 -11.25 26.64 -25.48
CA ASN A 348 -12.41 26.48 -24.62
C ASN A 348 -12.33 25.20 -23.75
N ASN A 349 -13.37 24.91 -22.97
CA ASN A 349 -13.41 23.76 -22.07
C ASN A 349 -13.34 22.41 -22.77
N LYS A 350 -13.82 22.32 -24.01
CA LYS A 350 -13.80 21.10 -24.83
C LYS A 350 -12.48 20.89 -25.58
N GLY A 351 -11.51 21.81 -25.43
CA GLY A 351 -10.25 21.76 -26.17
C GLY A 351 -10.38 22.26 -27.61
N GLU A 352 -11.38 23.08 -27.89
CA GLU A 352 -11.60 23.71 -29.19
C GLU A 352 -11.07 25.14 -29.19
N PHE A 353 -10.49 25.58 -30.28
CA PHE A 353 -10.01 26.94 -30.44
C PHE A 353 -11.16 27.97 -30.38
N THR A 354 -10.87 29.10 -29.73
CA THR A 354 -11.74 30.28 -29.72
C THR A 354 -11.41 31.24 -30.88
N GLU A 355 -12.17 32.31 -31.03
CA GLU A 355 -11.94 33.39 -32.00
C GLU A 355 -10.50 33.97 -31.95
N GLU A 356 -9.90 34.01 -30.75
CA GLU A 356 -8.56 34.55 -30.49
C GLU A 356 -7.45 33.77 -31.21
N ALA A 357 -7.68 32.52 -31.63
CA ALA A 357 -6.76 31.72 -32.44
C ALA A 357 -6.82 32.05 -33.94
N GLY A 358 -7.83 32.83 -34.35
CA GLY A 358 -8.15 33.11 -35.76
C GLY A 358 -9.46 32.42 -36.15
N SER A 359 -10.22 33.08 -37.06
CA SER A 359 -11.54 32.62 -37.50
C SER A 359 -11.53 31.25 -38.19
N ASP A 360 -10.44 30.89 -38.82
CA ASP A 360 -10.21 29.65 -39.55
C ASP A 360 -9.92 28.45 -38.62
N LEU A 361 -9.44 28.68 -37.40
CA LEU A 361 -9.19 27.64 -36.39
C LEU A 361 -10.35 27.51 -35.42
N LYS A 362 -11.20 28.52 -35.29
CA LYS A 362 -12.33 28.56 -34.36
C LYS A 362 -13.17 27.25 -34.40
N GLY A 363 -13.44 26.68 -33.25
CA GLY A 363 -14.28 25.47 -33.08
C GLY A 363 -13.59 24.15 -33.42
N GLN A 364 -12.32 24.17 -33.87
CA GLN A 364 -11.55 22.96 -34.14
C GLN A 364 -10.89 22.45 -32.88
N ASN A 365 -10.84 21.11 -32.71
CA ASN A 365 -10.11 20.48 -31.63
C ASN A 365 -8.60 20.73 -31.79
N VAL A 366 -7.90 21.07 -30.71
CA VAL A 366 -6.48 21.45 -30.75
C VAL A 366 -5.57 20.39 -31.37
N PHE A 367 -5.81 19.11 -31.16
CA PHE A 367 -5.00 18.05 -31.75
C PHE A 367 -5.31 17.80 -33.22
N GLU A 368 -6.56 17.93 -33.61
CA GLU A 368 -6.98 17.81 -35.02
C GLU A 368 -6.49 19.02 -35.85
N ALA A 369 -6.46 20.19 -35.22
CA ALA A 369 -6.00 21.41 -35.85
C ALA A 369 -4.49 21.45 -36.13
N ASN A 370 -3.68 20.54 -35.59
CA ASN A 370 -2.23 20.49 -35.87
C ASN A 370 -1.94 20.47 -37.37
N ALA A 371 -2.62 19.60 -38.13
CA ALA A 371 -2.41 19.53 -39.59
C ALA A 371 -2.69 20.85 -40.26
N LYS A 372 -3.80 21.51 -39.93
CA LYS A 372 -4.17 22.80 -40.51
C LYS A 372 -3.22 23.94 -40.11
N ILE A 373 -2.69 23.90 -38.88
CA ILE A 373 -1.68 24.87 -38.43
C ILE A 373 -0.37 24.67 -39.21
N ILE A 374 0.04 23.41 -39.45
CA ILE A 374 1.22 23.07 -40.23
C ILE A 374 1.03 23.54 -41.70
N ASP A 375 -0.11 23.23 -42.31
CA ASP A 375 -0.43 23.72 -43.68
C ASP A 375 -0.39 25.25 -43.76
N LYS A 376 -0.89 25.93 -42.72
CA LYS A 376 -0.87 27.40 -42.64
C LYS A 376 0.57 27.96 -42.53
N LEU A 377 1.40 27.30 -41.70
CA LEU A 377 2.83 27.66 -41.60
C LEU A 377 3.56 27.43 -42.91
N LEU A 378 3.25 26.33 -43.60
CA LEU A 378 3.81 26.02 -44.93
C LEU A 378 3.40 27.08 -45.97
N SER A 379 2.10 27.40 -46.05
CA SER A 379 1.59 28.42 -47.01
C SER A 379 2.15 29.83 -46.77
N LYS A 380 2.53 30.13 -45.50
CA LYS A 380 3.19 31.39 -45.14
C LYS A 380 4.71 31.34 -45.29
N GLY A 381 5.28 30.22 -45.72
CA GLY A 381 6.72 30.01 -45.83
C GLY A 381 7.46 30.05 -44.50
N SER A 382 6.77 29.81 -43.39
CA SER A 382 7.32 29.81 -42.03
C SER A 382 7.71 28.42 -41.54
N LEU A 383 7.21 27.35 -42.14
CA LEU A 383 7.63 25.98 -41.84
C LEU A 383 8.95 25.65 -42.54
N ILE A 384 9.94 25.19 -41.81
CA ILE A 384 11.24 24.75 -42.34
C ILE A 384 11.24 23.23 -42.51
N HIS A 385 10.83 22.51 -41.49
CA HIS A 385 10.83 21.04 -41.51
C HIS A 385 9.73 20.49 -40.62
N GLU A 386 9.24 19.30 -40.97
CA GLU A 386 8.26 18.52 -40.20
C GLU A 386 8.73 17.10 -40.07
N ASN A 387 8.55 16.55 -38.85
CA ASN A 387 8.81 15.15 -38.56
C ASN A 387 7.76 14.65 -37.52
N LYS A 388 7.85 13.39 -37.12
CA LYS A 388 7.04 12.80 -36.05
C LYS A 388 7.94 12.27 -34.93
N ILE A 389 7.60 12.55 -33.70
CA ILE A 389 8.32 12.07 -32.53
C ILE A 389 7.39 11.26 -31.63
N GLN A 390 7.92 10.14 -31.09
CA GLN A 390 7.26 9.38 -30.02
C GLN A 390 7.83 9.83 -28.69
N HIS A 391 6.97 10.27 -27.80
CA HIS A 391 7.38 10.77 -26.50
C HIS A 391 6.33 10.47 -25.42
N SER A 392 6.74 10.52 -24.16
CA SER A 392 5.84 10.35 -23.01
C SER A 392 4.91 11.57 -22.89
N TYR A 393 3.60 11.34 -22.91
CA TYR A 393 2.59 12.39 -22.94
C TYR A 393 1.56 12.20 -21.80
N PRO A 394 1.13 13.29 -21.12
CA PRO A 394 0.17 13.22 -20.05
C PRO A 394 -1.24 12.85 -20.53
N HIS A 395 -1.88 11.89 -19.84
CA HIS A 395 -3.24 11.41 -20.09
C HIS A 395 -4.07 11.47 -18.82
N CYS A 396 -5.36 11.68 -18.96
CA CYS A 396 -6.29 11.62 -17.84
C CYS A 396 -6.36 10.20 -17.28
N TRP A 397 -6.16 10.07 -15.97
CA TRP A 397 -6.17 8.76 -15.30
C TRP A 397 -7.48 7.96 -15.43
N ARG A 398 -8.61 8.65 -15.73
CA ARG A 398 -9.95 8.04 -15.82
C ARG A 398 -10.38 7.75 -17.25
N CYS A 399 -10.48 8.77 -18.10
CA CYS A 399 -10.93 8.56 -19.47
C CYS A 399 -9.80 8.08 -20.40
N LYS A 400 -8.53 8.14 -19.94
CA LYS A 400 -7.34 7.72 -20.67
C LYS A 400 -7.02 8.56 -21.92
N GLU A 401 -7.74 9.66 -22.13
CA GLU A 401 -7.49 10.60 -23.22
C GLU A 401 -6.32 11.55 -22.89
N PRO A 402 -5.59 12.03 -23.90
CA PRO A 402 -4.53 13.00 -23.70
C PRO A 402 -5.08 14.31 -23.11
N VAL A 403 -4.30 14.92 -22.23
CA VAL A 403 -4.64 16.22 -21.60
C VAL A 403 -3.83 17.35 -22.21
N ILE A 404 -4.26 18.58 -21.97
CA ILE A 404 -3.53 19.79 -22.37
C ILE A 404 -3.20 20.62 -21.13
N PHE A 405 -2.20 21.52 -21.24
CA PHE A 405 -2.07 22.64 -20.31
C PHE A 405 -2.94 23.79 -20.79
N ARG A 406 -3.74 24.37 -19.89
CA ARG A 406 -4.64 25.46 -20.18
C ARG A 406 -4.75 26.44 -19.03
N ALA A 407 -4.41 27.70 -19.28
CA ALA A 407 -4.62 28.77 -18.31
C ALA A 407 -6.11 29.17 -18.25
N THR A 408 -6.70 28.91 -17.12
CA THR A 408 -8.11 29.24 -16.83
C THR A 408 -8.23 29.76 -15.39
N PRO A 409 -9.20 30.65 -15.10
CA PRO A 409 -9.43 31.04 -13.70
C PRO A 409 -9.75 29.84 -12.84
N GLN A 410 -8.96 29.61 -11.80
CA GLN A 410 -9.07 28.49 -10.87
C GLN A 410 -8.83 28.97 -9.44
N TRP A 411 -9.27 28.17 -8.47
CA TRP A 411 -8.94 28.35 -7.08
C TRP A 411 -7.70 27.54 -6.71
N PHE A 412 -6.77 28.18 -6.01
CA PHE A 412 -5.52 27.58 -5.62
C PHE A 412 -5.28 27.70 -4.11
N MET A 413 -4.61 26.69 -3.54
CA MET A 413 -3.97 26.79 -2.24
C MET A 413 -2.46 27.01 -2.46
N SER A 414 -1.94 28.12 -1.96
CA SER A 414 -0.52 28.43 -2.02
C SER A 414 0.27 27.50 -1.12
N VAL A 415 1.32 26.90 -1.64
CA VAL A 415 2.23 26.03 -0.87
C VAL A 415 3.43 26.78 -0.32
N ASP A 416 3.67 28.01 -0.76
CA ASP A 416 4.80 28.83 -0.32
C ASP A 416 4.39 29.95 0.65
N LYS A 417 3.10 30.27 0.73
CA LYS A 417 2.57 31.27 1.67
C LYS A 417 2.91 30.86 3.11
N HIS A 418 3.35 31.83 3.91
CA HIS A 418 3.75 31.64 5.33
C HIS A 418 4.76 30.50 5.54
N ASP A 419 5.64 30.27 4.57
CA ASP A 419 6.65 29.19 4.58
C ASP A 419 6.05 27.78 4.71
N LEU A 420 4.84 27.55 4.19
CA LEU A 420 4.13 26.26 4.35
C LEU A 420 4.97 25.07 3.84
N ARG A 421 5.53 25.19 2.64
CA ARG A 421 6.45 24.17 2.05
C ARG A 421 7.62 23.87 2.97
N LYS A 422 8.32 24.91 3.44
CA LYS A 422 9.49 24.77 4.31
C LYS A 422 9.10 24.06 5.60
N LYS A 423 8.03 24.51 6.26
CA LYS A 423 7.51 23.90 7.50
C LYS A 423 7.11 22.43 7.31
N ALA A 424 6.46 22.11 6.18
CA ALA A 424 6.10 20.74 5.84
C ALA A 424 7.34 19.87 5.63
N LEU A 425 8.35 20.36 4.89
CA LEU A 425 9.62 19.66 4.67
C LEU A 425 10.38 19.42 5.98
N ASP A 426 10.48 20.44 6.84
CA ASP A 426 11.14 20.32 8.16
C ASP A 426 10.41 19.28 9.04
N THR A 427 9.08 19.28 9.00
CA THR A 427 8.26 18.30 9.73
C THR A 427 8.45 16.88 9.22
N VAL A 428 8.44 16.68 7.90
CA VAL A 428 8.65 15.38 7.24
C VAL A 428 10.02 14.79 7.59
N LYS A 429 11.06 15.63 7.64
CA LYS A 429 12.44 15.20 7.94
C LYS A 429 12.68 14.88 9.42
N ASN A 430 12.12 15.68 10.31
CA ASN A 430 12.56 15.69 11.71
C ASN A 430 11.52 15.12 12.69
N LEU A 431 10.23 15.10 12.34
CA LEU A 431 9.15 14.80 13.28
C LEU A 431 8.29 13.60 12.88
N VAL A 432 8.46 13.06 11.67
CA VAL A 432 7.70 11.89 11.18
C VAL A 432 8.62 10.70 11.03
N ALA A 433 8.21 9.55 11.61
CA ALA A 433 8.92 8.29 11.42
C ALA A 433 8.45 7.60 10.13
N TRP A 434 9.36 7.34 9.20
CA TRP A 434 9.07 6.71 7.89
C TRP A 434 9.44 5.23 7.90
N ILE A 435 8.53 4.37 7.46
CA ILE A 435 8.66 2.92 7.42
C ILE A 435 8.41 2.43 5.99
N PRO A 436 9.41 1.95 5.25
CA PRO A 436 10.84 2.00 5.57
C PRO A 436 11.42 3.43 5.49
N PRO A 437 12.55 3.73 6.15
CA PRO A 437 13.11 5.10 6.23
C PRO A 437 13.35 5.78 4.88
N ARG A 438 13.72 5.02 3.83
CA ARG A 438 13.97 5.53 2.46
C ARG A 438 12.76 6.23 1.83
N THR A 439 11.54 5.96 2.32
CA THR A 439 10.33 6.57 1.76
C THR A 439 10.17 8.05 2.10
N MET A 440 10.94 8.55 3.08
CA MET A 440 11.08 9.98 3.36
C MET A 440 11.59 10.76 2.14
N ASN A 441 12.60 10.25 1.44
CA ASN A 441 13.18 10.94 0.27
C ASN A 441 12.14 11.17 -0.83
N ARG A 442 11.17 10.26 -0.95
CA ARG A 442 10.09 10.36 -1.94
C ARG A 442 9.14 11.51 -1.64
N ILE A 443 8.66 11.62 -0.40
CA ILE A 443 7.75 12.71 -0.01
C ILE A 443 8.49 14.06 -0.02
N GLU A 444 9.76 14.09 0.36
CA GLU A 444 10.62 15.26 0.30
C GLU A 444 10.73 15.80 -1.14
N ALA A 445 11.11 14.93 -2.09
CA ALA A 445 11.21 15.31 -3.52
C ALA A 445 9.87 15.87 -4.02
N MET A 446 8.75 15.20 -3.71
CA MET A 446 7.43 15.62 -4.15
C MET A 446 6.97 16.94 -3.53
N LEU A 447 7.27 17.22 -2.26
CA LEU A 447 6.96 18.50 -1.62
C LEU A 447 7.84 19.63 -2.16
N THR A 448 9.12 19.35 -2.46
CA THR A 448 10.07 20.34 -2.94
C THR A 448 9.63 20.93 -4.29
N THR A 449 9.15 20.11 -5.20
CA THR A 449 8.77 20.52 -6.56
C THR A 449 7.27 20.81 -6.73
N ARG A 450 6.45 20.61 -5.69
CA ARG A 450 5.00 20.75 -5.80
C ARG A 450 4.61 22.19 -6.17
N PRO A 451 3.83 22.41 -7.24
CA PRO A 451 3.24 23.71 -7.53
C PRO A 451 2.08 24.02 -6.54
N ASP A 452 1.58 25.25 -6.57
CA ASP A 452 0.35 25.60 -5.87
C ASP A 452 -0.77 24.63 -6.23
N TRP A 453 -1.53 24.21 -5.23
CA TRP A 453 -2.54 23.20 -5.40
C TRP A 453 -3.83 23.75 -5.99
N CYS A 454 -4.16 23.39 -7.22
CA CYS A 454 -5.43 23.72 -7.86
C CYS A 454 -6.58 22.97 -7.15
N LEU A 455 -7.45 23.70 -6.45
CA LEU A 455 -8.55 23.16 -5.67
C LEU A 455 -9.85 23.02 -6.46
N SER A 456 -10.08 23.83 -7.49
CA SER A 456 -11.34 23.84 -8.21
C SER A 456 -11.46 22.74 -9.25
N ARG A 457 -12.65 22.13 -9.33
CA ARG A 457 -13.02 21.11 -10.31
C ARG A 457 -14.38 21.44 -10.92
N GLN A 458 -14.46 21.34 -12.23
CA GLN A 458 -15.68 21.61 -13.03
C GLN A 458 -16.57 20.37 -13.08
N ARG A 459 -17.04 19.92 -11.89
CA ARG A 459 -17.75 18.66 -11.64
C ARG A 459 -19.10 18.88 -10.98
N TYR A 460 -19.98 17.87 -11.09
CA TYR A 460 -21.29 17.87 -10.46
C TYR A 460 -21.30 17.24 -9.07
N TRP A 461 -20.46 16.24 -8.81
CA TRP A 461 -20.48 15.46 -7.59
C TRP A 461 -19.26 15.74 -6.69
N GLY A 462 -19.51 16.51 -5.62
CA GLY A 462 -18.55 16.91 -4.60
C GLY A 462 -19.04 18.09 -3.79
N VAL A 463 -18.19 18.60 -2.88
CA VAL A 463 -18.47 19.76 -2.06
C VAL A 463 -18.18 21.04 -2.86
N ALA A 464 -19.14 21.94 -2.95
CA ALA A 464 -18.96 23.18 -3.69
C ALA A 464 -17.94 24.11 -3.01
N ILE A 465 -17.24 24.92 -3.79
CA ILE A 465 -16.41 26.01 -3.30
C ILE A 465 -17.34 27.11 -2.75
N PRO A 466 -17.27 27.45 -1.44
CA PRO A 466 -18.26 28.32 -0.78
C PRO A 466 -17.97 29.81 -1.01
N VAL A 467 -17.93 30.22 -2.27
CA VAL A 467 -17.59 31.60 -2.68
C VAL A 467 -18.70 32.22 -3.48
N LEU A 468 -18.91 33.52 -3.30
CA LEU A 468 -19.85 34.30 -4.06
C LEU A 468 -19.15 35.32 -4.97
N TYR A 469 -19.83 35.70 -6.02
CA TYR A 469 -19.45 36.80 -6.91
C TYR A 469 -20.53 37.87 -6.91
N CYS A 470 -20.13 39.14 -6.83
CA CYS A 470 -21.06 40.23 -7.07
C CYS A 470 -21.60 40.15 -8.49
N ALA A 471 -22.92 40.06 -8.66
CA ALA A 471 -23.55 40.01 -9.97
C ALA A 471 -23.32 41.28 -10.83
N ASN A 472 -22.96 42.37 -10.18
CA ASN A 472 -22.84 43.70 -10.80
C ASN A 472 -21.40 44.04 -11.24
N CYS A 473 -20.38 43.72 -10.39
CA CYS A 473 -18.98 44.11 -10.63
C CYS A 473 -18.03 42.95 -10.64
N GLU A 474 -18.54 41.73 -10.59
CA GLU A 474 -17.81 40.44 -10.58
C GLU A 474 -16.77 40.32 -9.45
N TYR A 475 -16.84 41.20 -8.43
CA TYR A 475 -15.94 41.11 -7.27
C TYR A 475 -16.12 39.77 -6.57
N THR A 476 -14.99 39.09 -6.29
CA THR A 476 -14.97 37.82 -5.59
C THR A 476 -15.14 38.02 -4.09
N ILE A 477 -16.12 37.39 -3.53
CA ILE A 477 -16.47 37.50 -2.10
C ILE A 477 -16.01 36.21 -1.41
N LEU A 478 -14.89 36.30 -0.74
CA LEU A 478 -14.27 35.24 0.06
C LEU A 478 -14.37 35.66 1.54
N ASP A 479 -15.58 35.53 2.10
CA ASP A 479 -15.92 36.00 3.44
C ASP A 479 -16.15 34.87 4.40
N LYS A 480 -15.47 34.91 5.55
CA LYS A 480 -15.50 33.83 6.56
C LYS A 480 -16.92 33.63 7.13
N THR A 481 -17.67 34.68 7.38
CA THR A 481 -19.04 34.59 7.94
C THR A 481 -19.95 33.85 6.96
N ILE A 482 -19.85 34.18 5.67
CA ILE A 482 -20.63 33.53 4.61
C ILE A 482 -20.24 32.05 4.53
N ILE A 483 -18.96 31.77 4.57
CA ILE A 483 -18.44 30.37 4.53
C ILE A 483 -18.93 29.58 5.74
N ASP A 484 -18.93 30.17 6.93
CA ASP A 484 -19.44 29.52 8.14
C ASP A 484 -20.96 29.26 8.05
N ASN A 485 -21.75 30.21 7.52
CA ASN A 485 -23.17 30.02 7.26
C ASN A 485 -23.43 28.85 6.28
N VAL A 486 -22.60 28.75 5.23
CA VAL A 486 -22.68 27.63 4.29
C VAL A 486 -22.33 26.30 5.00
N ALA A 487 -21.34 26.30 5.86
CA ALA A 487 -20.97 25.10 6.62
C ALA A 487 -22.11 24.66 7.56
N GLU A 488 -22.77 25.58 8.24
CA GLU A 488 -23.94 25.25 9.06
C GLU A 488 -25.12 24.73 8.21
N LEU A 489 -25.41 25.35 7.10
CA LEU A 489 -26.44 24.88 6.16
C LEU A 489 -26.17 23.46 5.66
N VAL A 490 -24.91 23.21 5.32
CA VAL A 490 -24.45 21.89 4.83
C VAL A 490 -24.44 20.84 5.94
N SER A 491 -24.15 21.22 7.19
CA SER A 491 -24.18 20.27 8.32
C SER A 491 -25.56 19.65 8.56
N VAL A 492 -26.62 20.34 8.13
CA VAL A 492 -28.02 19.91 8.28
C VAL A 492 -28.56 19.25 7.00
N ASN A 493 -28.25 19.82 5.84
CA ASN A 493 -28.90 19.48 4.57
C ASN A 493 -27.95 18.79 3.55
N GLY A 494 -26.66 18.67 3.88
CA GLY A 494 -25.62 18.16 2.98
C GLY A 494 -25.19 19.19 1.93
N ALA A 495 -24.14 18.87 1.18
CA ALA A 495 -23.53 19.76 0.18
C ALA A 495 -24.46 20.11 -1.00
N ASP A 496 -25.56 19.37 -1.18
CA ASP A 496 -26.58 19.67 -2.19
C ASP A 496 -27.27 21.02 -1.91
N ALA A 497 -27.35 21.41 -0.62
CA ALA A 497 -27.92 22.67 -0.17
C ALA A 497 -27.27 23.93 -0.77
N TRP A 498 -25.98 23.87 -1.13
CA TRP A 498 -25.34 24.97 -1.86
C TRP A 498 -26.00 25.26 -3.19
N PHE A 499 -26.41 24.23 -3.92
CA PHE A 499 -27.01 24.37 -5.24
C PHE A 499 -28.52 24.63 -5.17
N GLU A 500 -29.21 24.13 -4.14
CA GLU A 500 -30.67 24.24 -3.97
C GLU A 500 -31.12 25.50 -3.20
N ALA A 501 -30.36 25.95 -2.20
CA ALA A 501 -30.78 27.04 -1.35
C ALA A 501 -30.73 28.42 -2.06
N ASP A 502 -31.62 29.30 -1.71
CA ASP A 502 -31.57 30.71 -2.14
C ASP A 502 -30.40 31.45 -1.48
N ILE A 503 -29.88 32.48 -2.13
CA ILE A 503 -28.72 33.25 -1.65
C ILE A 503 -29.01 33.92 -0.30
N GLU A 504 -30.21 34.31 -0.06
CA GLU A 504 -30.70 34.98 1.17
C GLU A 504 -30.56 34.08 2.41
N LYS A 505 -30.45 32.74 2.24
CA LYS A 505 -30.21 31.80 3.34
C LYS A 505 -28.72 31.69 3.71
N ILE A 506 -27.85 32.20 2.86
CA ILE A 506 -26.40 32.08 2.97
C ILE A 506 -25.79 33.42 3.41
N VAL A 507 -26.26 34.50 2.81
CA VAL A 507 -25.72 35.83 2.99
C VAL A 507 -26.44 36.55 4.15
N PRO A 508 -25.74 37.22 5.07
CA PRO A 508 -26.38 38.07 6.09
C PRO A 508 -27.26 39.14 5.45
N LYS A 509 -28.39 39.49 6.10
CA LYS A 509 -29.41 40.43 5.54
C LYS A 509 -28.83 41.76 5.08
N ASP A 510 -27.85 42.29 5.80
CA ASP A 510 -27.30 43.64 5.55
C ASP A 510 -25.95 43.56 4.79
N PHE A 511 -25.62 42.40 4.25
CA PHE A 511 -24.37 42.24 3.51
C PHE A 511 -24.41 42.89 2.14
N VAL A 512 -23.43 43.72 1.87
CA VAL A 512 -23.26 44.42 0.58
C VAL A 512 -21.91 44.11 -0.02
N CYS A 513 -21.79 44.14 -1.33
CA CYS A 513 -20.53 43.97 -2.02
C CYS A 513 -19.50 45.02 -1.55
N PRO A 514 -18.33 44.59 -1.03
CA PRO A 514 -17.31 45.53 -0.54
C PRO A 514 -16.77 46.48 -1.61
N LYS A 515 -16.90 46.13 -2.90
CA LYS A 515 -16.40 46.94 -4.02
C LYS A 515 -17.43 47.96 -4.56
N CYS A 516 -18.71 47.56 -4.67
CA CYS A 516 -19.72 48.39 -5.35
C CYS A 516 -20.99 48.62 -4.54
N GLY A 517 -21.11 48.13 -3.32
CA GLY A 517 -22.26 48.37 -2.43
C GLY A 517 -23.57 47.66 -2.85
N LYS A 518 -23.59 46.85 -3.89
CA LYS A 518 -24.78 46.14 -4.36
C LYS A 518 -24.99 44.83 -3.60
N THR A 519 -26.26 44.33 -3.61
CA THR A 519 -26.71 43.16 -2.84
C THR A 519 -26.99 41.91 -3.69
N SER A 520 -26.76 41.98 -4.99
CA SER A 520 -27.01 40.85 -5.89
C SER A 520 -25.73 40.00 -6.06
N PHE A 521 -25.83 38.69 -5.82
CA PHE A 521 -24.69 37.78 -5.83
C PHE A 521 -24.96 36.53 -6.68
N LYS A 522 -23.87 35.91 -7.19
CA LYS A 522 -23.87 34.64 -7.89
C LYS A 522 -23.00 33.65 -7.11
N LYS A 523 -23.40 32.39 -7.06
CA LYS A 523 -22.64 31.32 -6.43
C LYS A 523 -21.57 30.80 -7.36
N GLU A 524 -20.41 30.40 -6.80
CA GLU A 524 -19.45 29.59 -7.49
C GLU A 524 -20.08 28.23 -7.88
N LYS A 525 -19.71 27.71 -9.05
CA LYS A 525 -20.24 26.45 -9.59
C LYS A 525 -19.27 25.29 -9.46
N ASP A 526 -17.99 25.57 -9.32
CA ASP A 526 -16.95 24.58 -9.18
C ASP A 526 -17.01 23.91 -7.80
N ILE A 527 -16.60 22.65 -7.76
CA ILE A 527 -16.46 21.90 -6.51
C ILE A 527 -14.99 21.86 -6.08
N ILE A 528 -14.78 21.55 -4.81
CA ILE A 528 -13.46 21.34 -4.21
C ILE A 528 -12.89 20.02 -4.73
N ASP A 529 -11.57 19.95 -4.88
CA ASP A 529 -10.81 18.76 -5.23
C ASP A 529 -11.02 17.64 -4.19
N VAL A 530 -11.34 16.42 -4.64
CA VAL A 530 -11.56 15.25 -3.78
C VAL A 530 -10.35 14.94 -2.89
N TRP A 531 -9.14 15.29 -3.32
CA TRP A 531 -7.95 15.15 -2.48
C TRP A 531 -7.93 16.11 -1.29
N PHE A 532 -8.67 17.21 -1.36
CA PHE A 532 -8.91 18.08 -0.22
C PHE A 532 -9.91 17.43 0.74
N ASP A 533 -10.96 16.79 0.23
CA ASP A 533 -11.94 16.08 1.03
C ASP A 533 -11.26 15.04 1.93
N SER A 534 -10.46 14.14 1.34
CA SER A 534 -9.69 13.15 2.11
C SER A 534 -8.55 13.78 2.93
N GLY A 535 -7.94 14.86 2.45
CA GLY A 535 -6.92 15.63 3.17
C GLY A 535 -7.40 16.23 4.49
N VAL A 536 -8.69 16.55 4.60
CA VAL A 536 -9.35 17.10 5.81
C VAL A 536 -9.72 16.00 6.82
N SER A 537 -9.55 14.72 6.50
CA SER A 537 -10.02 13.61 7.34
C SER A 537 -9.52 13.66 8.78
N HIS A 538 -8.33 14.18 9.03
CA HIS A 538 -7.80 14.37 10.39
C HIS A 538 -8.59 15.42 11.19
N GLU A 539 -9.14 16.48 10.55
CA GLU A 539 -10.03 17.46 11.18
C GLU A 539 -11.43 16.87 11.40
N ALA A 540 -11.99 16.27 10.36
CA ALA A 540 -13.36 15.78 10.35
C ALA A 540 -13.58 14.49 11.17
N VAL A 541 -12.53 13.70 11.38
CA VAL A 541 -12.62 12.39 12.05
C VAL A 541 -11.82 12.39 13.36
N LEU A 542 -10.49 12.55 13.29
CA LEU A 542 -9.62 12.36 14.46
C LEU A 542 -9.91 13.37 15.58
N LYS A 543 -10.19 14.63 15.24
CA LYS A 543 -10.51 15.68 16.21
C LYS A 543 -11.97 15.68 16.65
N LYS A 544 -12.87 15.03 15.91
CA LYS A 544 -14.31 15.07 16.22
C LYS A 544 -14.80 13.86 17.00
N ARG A 545 -14.23 12.69 16.78
CA ARG A 545 -14.61 11.47 17.50
C ARG A 545 -13.91 11.40 18.87
N LYS A 546 -14.71 11.28 19.93
CA LYS A 546 -14.21 11.28 21.33
C LYS A 546 -13.29 10.10 21.67
N ASN A 547 -13.41 9.00 20.93
CA ASN A 547 -12.60 7.77 21.09
C ASN A 547 -11.33 7.76 20.24
N LEU A 548 -11.03 8.86 19.55
CA LEU A 548 -9.83 9.01 18.75
C LEU A 548 -8.93 10.12 19.29
N SER A 549 -7.70 10.20 18.81
CA SER A 549 -6.74 11.26 19.12
C SER A 549 -6.07 11.79 17.86
N TRP A 550 -5.57 13.02 17.95
CA TRP A 550 -4.82 13.70 16.90
C TRP A 550 -3.48 14.21 17.46
N PRO A 551 -2.38 14.05 16.74
CA PRO A 551 -2.21 13.36 15.45
C PRO A 551 -2.35 11.84 15.56
N ALA A 552 -2.61 11.16 14.44
CA ALA A 552 -2.60 9.71 14.37
C ALA A 552 -1.21 9.14 14.68
N ASP A 553 -1.16 7.94 15.25
CA ASP A 553 0.12 7.25 15.48
C ASP A 553 0.68 6.69 14.17
N LEU A 554 -0.20 6.19 13.27
CA LEU A 554 0.21 5.59 12.01
C LEU A 554 -0.75 5.94 10.85
N TYR A 555 -0.18 6.34 9.71
CA TYR A 555 -0.78 6.25 8.38
C TYR A 555 -0.14 5.07 7.64
N LEU A 556 -0.95 4.20 7.01
CA LEU A 556 -0.47 3.03 6.30
C LEU A 556 -1.15 2.95 4.94
N GLU A 557 -0.41 3.19 3.84
CA GLU A 557 -0.96 3.14 2.48
C GLU A 557 0.11 2.72 1.45
N GLY A 558 -0.33 2.60 0.20
CA GLY A 558 0.53 2.37 -0.96
C GLY A 558 1.46 3.53 -1.27
N SER A 559 2.49 3.25 -2.05
CA SER A 559 3.53 4.22 -2.41
C SER A 559 3.02 5.37 -3.29
N ASP A 560 1.88 5.23 -3.96
CA ASP A 560 1.20 6.28 -4.71
C ASP A 560 0.69 7.41 -3.82
N GLN A 561 0.39 7.13 -2.54
CA GLN A 561 -0.13 8.11 -1.60
C GLN A 561 0.88 9.18 -1.17
N HIS A 562 2.15 9.06 -1.55
CA HIS A 562 3.12 10.16 -1.42
C HIS A 562 2.74 11.37 -2.28
N ARG A 563 2.10 11.17 -3.45
CA ARG A 563 1.49 12.23 -4.26
C ARG A 563 0.04 12.53 -3.89
N GLY A 564 -0.61 11.65 -3.17
CA GLY A 564 -2.01 11.75 -2.77
C GLY A 564 -2.16 12.12 -1.30
N TRP A 565 -2.81 11.24 -0.56
CA TRP A 565 -3.32 11.48 0.78
C TRP A 565 -2.26 11.85 1.82
N PHE A 566 -1.05 11.27 1.79
CA PHE A 566 0.03 11.64 2.72
C PHE A 566 0.40 13.13 2.58
N GLN A 567 0.53 13.59 1.34
CA GLN A 567 0.93 14.97 1.05
C GLN A 567 -0.21 15.95 1.29
N THR A 568 -1.44 15.62 0.85
CA THR A 568 -2.58 16.52 0.99
C THR A 568 -3.00 16.69 2.45
N SER A 569 -3.02 15.60 3.23
CA SER A 569 -3.26 15.66 4.67
C SER A 569 -2.20 16.48 5.41
N MET A 570 -0.92 16.33 5.05
CA MET A 570 0.17 17.12 5.63
C MET A 570 0.00 18.60 5.35
N LEU A 571 -0.23 18.99 4.10
CA LEU A 571 -0.37 20.39 3.71
C LEU A 571 -1.57 21.06 4.39
N VAL A 572 -2.72 20.37 4.42
CA VAL A 572 -3.92 20.86 5.11
C VAL A 572 -3.65 21.01 6.61
N SER A 573 -3.06 19.99 7.25
CA SER A 573 -2.77 20.04 8.68
C SER A 573 -1.75 21.11 9.04
N MET A 574 -0.70 21.28 8.24
CA MET A 574 0.29 22.33 8.44
C MET A 574 -0.31 23.72 8.27
N GLY A 575 -1.18 23.91 7.25
CA GLY A 575 -1.88 25.18 7.03
C GLY A 575 -2.87 25.56 8.14
N LEU A 576 -3.59 24.56 8.68
CA LEU A 576 -4.59 24.77 9.73
C LEU A 576 -4.00 24.81 11.15
N ASN A 577 -3.00 23.99 11.42
CA ASN A 577 -2.57 23.67 12.79
C ASN A 577 -1.06 23.89 13.02
N ASN A 578 -0.30 24.17 12.00
CA ASN A 578 1.17 24.21 12.03
C ASN A 578 1.80 22.94 12.65
N LYS A 579 1.17 21.78 12.44
CA LYS A 579 1.55 20.48 13.01
C LYS A 579 1.18 19.34 12.09
N SER A 580 1.98 18.26 12.09
CA SER A 580 1.67 17.01 11.35
C SER A 580 0.36 16.38 11.82
N CYS A 581 -0.39 15.78 10.88
CA CYS A 581 -1.57 14.97 11.19
C CYS A 581 -1.23 13.51 11.56
N TYR A 582 0.01 13.09 11.38
CA TYR A 582 0.50 11.75 11.70
C TYR A 582 1.89 11.78 12.33
N LYS A 583 2.20 10.79 13.17
CA LYS A 583 3.51 10.60 13.82
C LYS A 583 4.40 9.66 13.00
N SER A 584 3.81 8.67 12.34
CA SER A 584 4.54 7.72 11.49
C SER A 584 3.77 7.38 10.22
N VAL A 585 4.51 6.99 9.19
CA VAL A 585 3.97 6.56 7.89
C VAL A 585 4.61 5.24 7.50
N LEU A 586 3.78 4.21 7.29
CA LEU A 586 4.20 2.96 6.69
C LEU A 586 3.76 2.94 5.22
N THR A 587 4.71 2.67 4.34
CA THR A 587 4.46 2.63 2.90
C THR A 587 4.69 1.23 2.35
N HIS A 588 3.72 0.70 1.62
CA HIS A 588 3.86 -0.55 0.87
C HIS A 588 3.94 -0.31 -0.64
N GLY A 589 4.52 -1.28 -1.37
CA GLY A 589 4.56 -1.29 -2.83
C GLY A 589 3.21 -1.68 -3.46
N PHE A 590 3.17 -1.76 -4.78
CA PHE A 590 1.99 -2.23 -5.51
C PHE A 590 1.89 -3.75 -5.50
N VAL A 591 0.67 -4.26 -5.64
CA VAL A 591 0.46 -5.67 -5.96
C VAL A 591 0.47 -5.82 -7.48
N VAL A 592 1.35 -6.69 -7.97
CA VAL A 592 1.59 -6.96 -9.38
C VAL A 592 1.34 -8.46 -9.67
N ASP A 593 1.17 -8.82 -10.93
CA ASP A 593 1.02 -10.22 -11.31
C ASP A 593 2.31 -11.04 -11.09
N GLY A 594 2.27 -12.34 -11.39
CA GLY A 594 3.41 -13.24 -11.23
C GLY A 594 4.65 -12.84 -12.03
N GLU A 595 4.48 -12.10 -13.13
CA GLU A 595 5.55 -11.59 -13.99
C GLU A 595 6.08 -10.21 -13.55
N GLY A 596 5.41 -9.57 -12.57
CA GLY A 596 5.77 -8.23 -12.10
C GLY A 596 5.11 -7.11 -12.87
N LYS A 597 4.07 -7.40 -13.67
CA LYS A 597 3.31 -6.41 -14.43
C LYS A 597 2.14 -5.88 -13.61
N LYS A 598 1.81 -4.61 -13.81
CA LYS A 598 0.62 -3.99 -13.20
C LYS A 598 -0.64 -4.71 -13.68
N MET A 599 -1.51 -5.06 -12.76
CA MET A 599 -2.79 -5.69 -13.08
C MET A 599 -3.78 -4.70 -13.70
N SER A 600 -4.43 -5.09 -14.79
CA SER A 600 -5.50 -4.32 -15.41
C SER A 600 -6.53 -5.22 -16.10
N LYS A 601 -7.79 -4.77 -16.14
CA LYS A 601 -8.86 -5.50 -16.82
C LYS A 601 -8.60 -5.66 -18.33
N SER A 602 -7.90 -4.73 -18.94
CA SER A 602 -7.56 -4.76 -20.37
C SER A 602 -6.51 -5.80 -20.73
N ILE A 603 -5.63 -6.16 -19.80
CA ILE A 603 -4.61 -7.22 -19.96
C ILE A 603 -5.17 -8.58 -19.54
N GLY A 604 -6.28 -8.61 -18.76
CA GLY A 604 -6.89 -9.85 -18.28
C GLY A 604 -6.14 -10.53 -17.13
N ASN A 605 -5.21 -9.86 -16.49
CA ASN A 605 -4.37 -10.38 -15.40
C ASN A 605 -4.85 -9.96 -13.99
N VAL A 606 -6.09 -9.48 -13.86
CA VAL A 606 -6.67 -9.06 -12.58
C VAL A 606 -7.03 -10.28 -11.75
N ILE A 607 -6.56 -10.28 -10.50
CA ILE A 607 -6.91 -11.30 -9.49
C ILE A 607 -7.87 -10.67 -8.50
N ASP A 608 -9.06 -11.28 -8.34
CA ASP A 608 -10.08 -10.84 -7.38
C ASP A 608 -9.81 -11.47 -6.02
N PRO A 609 -9.71 -10.67 -4.94
CA PRO A 609 -9.52 -11.20 -3.60
C PRO A 609 -10.70 -12.06 -3.10
N GLN A 610 -11.92 -11.83 -3.58
CA GLN A 610 -13.08 -12.66 -3.23
C GLN A 610 -12.99 -14.05 -3.87
N ASP A 611 -12.50 -14.16 -5.10
CA ASP A 611 -12.25 -15.44 -5.76
C ASP A 611 -11.21 -16.27 -5.00
N ILE A 612 -10.15 -15.61 -4.49
CA ILE A 612 -9.17 -16.27 -3.61
C ILE A 612 -9.85 -16.76 -2.32
N ALA A 613 -10.68 -15.93 -1.69
CA ALA A 613 -11.37 -16.29 -0.47
C ALA A 613 -12.37 -17.44 -0.67
N VAL A 614 -13.01 -17.54 -1.84
CA VAL A 614 -13.89 -18.65 -2.22
C VAL A 614 -13.11 -19.92 -2.55
N LYS A 615 -11.98 -19.81 -3.25
CA LYS A 615 -11.19 -20.96 -3.73
C LYS A 615 -10.31 -21.54 -2.61
N TYR A 616 -9.63 -20.69 -1.87
CA TYR A 616 -8.61 -21.10 -0.89
C TYR A 616 -8.95 -20.74 0.56
N GLY A 617 -9.77 -19.72 0.78
CA GLY A 617 -10.05 -19.10 2.08
C GLY A 617 -9.34 -17.76 2.27
N ALA A 618 -9.93 -16.90 3.10
CA ALA A 618 -9.36 -15.58 3.43
C ALA A 618 -8.05 -15.70 4.24
N ASP A 619 -7.93 -16.69 5.12
CA ASP A 619 -6.69 -16.93 5.88
C ASP A 619 -5.49 -17.25 4.96
N ILE A 620 -5.70 -17.85 3.80
CA ILE A 620 -4.64 -18.06 2.80
C ILE A 620 -4.19 -16.74 2.19
N LEU A 621 -5.14 -15.86 1.83
CA LEU A 621 -4.80 -14.51 1.36
C LEU A 621 -4.08 -13.71 2.43
N ARG A 622 -4.52 -13.78 3.68
CA ARG A 622 -3.88 -13.13 4.84
C ARG A 622 -2.47 -13.66 5.09
N LEU A 623 -2.26 -14.96 4.96
CA LEU A 623 -0.95 -15.58 5.11
C LEU A 623 0.00 -15.17 3.98
N TRP A 624 -0.50 -15.04 2.73
CA TRP A 624 0.27 -14.50 1.62
C TRP A 624 0.68 -13.05 1.90
N VAL A 625 -0.23 -12.19 2.35
CA VAL A 625 0.09 -10.79 2.75
C VAL A 625 1.20 -10.79 3.81
N CYS A 626 1.07 -11.61 4.85
CA CYS A 626 2.05 -11.71 5.91
C CYS A 626 3.42 -12.20 5.40
N SER A 627 3.44 -13.16 4.46
CA SER A 627 4.69 -13.72 3.92
C SER A 627 5.44 -12.77 2.99
N SER A 628 4.77 -11.74 2.50
CA SER A 628 5.30 -10.82 1.48
C SER A 628 6.18 -9.73 2.09
N ASP A 629 7.26 -9.36 1.40
CA ASP A 629 8.01 -8.13 1.72
C ASP A 629 7.32 -6.93 1.08
N TYR A 630 6.46 -6.27 1.85
CA TYR A 630 5.67 -5.13 1.41
C TYR A 630 6.49 -3.88 1.06
N ARG A 631 7.79 -3.83 1.40
CA ARG A 631 8.66 -2.67 1.15
C ARG A 631 8.96 -2.42 -0.33
N GLY A 632 8.67 -3.39 -1.19
CA GLY A 632 8.70 -3.30 -2.65
C GLY A 632 7.39 -3.77 -3.25
N ASP A 633 7.32 -3.86 -4.59
CA ASP A 633 6.16 -4.42 -5.27
C ASP A 633 6.01 -5.92 -4.98
N VAL A 634 4.79 -6.34 -4.72
CA VAL A 634 4.46 -7.69 -4.25
C VAL A 634 3.79 -8.48 -5.37
N ARG A 635 4.36 -9.65 -5.66
CA ARG A 635 3.81 -10.54 -6.70
C ARG A 635 2.74 -11.47 -6.15
N ILE A 636 1.71 -11.69 -6.95
CA ILE A 636 0.68 -12.69 -6.69
C ILE A 636 0.41 -13.52 -7.95
N SER A 637 0.27 -14.83 -7.76
CA SER A 637 -0.12 -15.79 -8.80
C SER A 637 -0.70 -17.06 -8.15
N ASP A 638 -1.38 -17.90 -8.92
CA ASP A 638 -1.87 -19.19 -8.41
C ASP A 638 -0.72 -20.07 -7.89
N SER A 639 0.45 -20.10 -8.54
CA SER A 639 1.61 -20.86 -8.08
C SER A 639 2.13 -20.40 -6.71
N ILE A 640 2.17 -19.09 -6.46
CA ILE A 640 2.52 -18.51 -5.16
C ILE A 640 1.47 -18.92 -4.10
N LEU A 641 0.19 -18.81 -4.43
CA LEU A 641 -0.88 -19.17 -3.50
C LEU A 641 -0.85 -20.67 -3.14
N VAL A 642 -0.53 -21.55 -4.09
CA VAL A 642 -0.33 -22.99 -3.81
C VAL A 642 0.78 -23.23 -2.80
N GLN A 643 1.91 -22.53 -2.89
CA GLN A 643 2.99 -22.63 -1.89
C GLN A 643 2.53 -22.16 -0.49
N ILE A 644 1.74 -21.12 -0.43
CA ILE A 644 1.13 -20.63 0.83
C ILE A 644 0.16 -21.67 1.43
N VAL A 645 -0.63 -22.33 0.58
CA VAL A 645 -1.52 -23.43 1.01
C VAL A 645 -0.71 -24.58 1.62
N GLU A 646 0.45 -24.95 1.04
CA GLU A 646 1.30 -25.99 1.62
C GLU A 646 1.91 -25.58 2.98
N ALA A 647 2.33 -24.32 3.13
CA ALA A 647 2.77 -23.80 4.42
C ALA A 647 1.64 -23.83 5.46
N TYR A 648 0.44 -23.40 5.07
CA TYR A 648 -0.75 -23.47 5.92
C TYR A 648 -1.08 -24.92 6.34
N ARG A 649 -0.99 -25.88 5.43
CA ARG A 649 -1.21 -27.31 5.75
C ARG A 649 -0.24 -27.82 6.81
N ARG A 650 1.05 -27.44 6.75
CA ARG A 650 2.04 -27.81 7.78
C ARG A 650 1.63 -27.28 9.15
N ILE A 651 1.29 -25.98 9.24
CA ILE A 651 0.81 -25.38 10.48
C ILE A 651 -0.42 -26.14 10.99
N ARG A 652 -1.41 -26.38 10.14
CA ARG A 652 -2.65 -27.06 10.52
C ARG A 652 -2.42 -28.49 11.00
N ASN A 653 -1.54 -29.25 10.36
CA ASN A 653 -1.19 -30.61 10.77
C ASN A 653 -0.52 -30.63 12.15
N THR A 654 0.41 -29.72 12.41
CA THR A 654 1.04 -29.51 13.71
C THR A 654 0.01 -29.22 14.80
N VAL A 655 -0.87 -28.27 14.54
CA VAL A 655 -1.98 -27.91 15.43
C VAL A 655 -2.87 -29.12 15.74
N ARG A 656 -3.27 -29.85 14.71
CA ARG A 656 -4.14 -31.03 14.86
C ARG A 656 -3.48 -32.12 15.72
N PHE A 657 -2.19 -32.37 15.53
CA PHE A 657 -1.43 -33.29 16.33
C PHE A 657 -1.43 -32.89 17.81
N ILE A 658 -1.15 -31.61 18.09
CA ILE A 658 -1.12 -31.08 19.46
C ILE A 658 -2.52 -31.20 20.12
N LEU A 659 -3.55 -30.69 19.47
CA LEU A 659 -4.93 -30.74 19.97
C LEU A 659 -5.40 -32.19 20.23
N GLY A 660 -4.98 -33.13 19.39
CA GLY A 660 -5.29 -34.54 19.57
C GLY A 660 -4.65 -35.14 20.83
N ASN A 661 -3.45 -34.69 21.15
CA ASN A 661 -2.66 -35.25 22.28
C ASN A 661 -2.92 -34.55 23.62
N ILE A 662 -3.65 -33.43 23.63
CA ILE A 662 -4.08 -32.76 24.87
C ILE A 662 -5.57 -32.90 25.16
N SER A 663 -6.27 -33.79 24.45
CA SER A 663 -7.73 -33.97 24.58
C SER A 663 -8.18 -34.46 25.94
N ASP A 664 -7.33 -35.15 26.68
CA ASP A 664 -7.54 -35.62 28.05
C ASP A 664 -6.80 -34.80 29.12
N PHE A 665 -6.31 -33.63 28.76
CA PHE A 665 -5.51 -32.73 29.61
C PHE A 665 -6.36 -31.56 30.13
N ASN A 666 -6.37 -31.39 31.46
CA ASN A 666 -6.95 -30.22 32.09
C ASN A 666 -5.83 -29.32 32.62
N PRO A 667 -5.60 -28.11 32.06
CA PRO A 667 -4.49 -27.27 32.48
C PRO A 667 -4.48 -26.92 33.98
N ASP A 668 -5.66 -26.78 34.58
CA ASP A 668 -5.79 -26.40 35.99
C ASP A 668 -5.51 -27.56 36.98
N LYS A 669 -5.60 -28.82 36.51
CA LYS A 669 -5.43 -30.01 37.34
C LYS A 669 -4.17 -30.81 37.01
N ASP A 670 -3.85 -30.90 35.72
CA ASP A 670 -2.81 -31.78 35.21
C ASP A 670 -1.50 -31.03 34.85
N GLY A 671 -1.52 -29.69 35.03
CA GLY A 671 -0.37 -28.82 34.73
C GLY A 671 0.82 -29.16 35.65
N VAL A 672 2.01 -29.27 35.02
CA VAL A 672 3.27 -29.58 35.71
C VAL A 672 4.10 -28.28 35.81
N ALA A 673 4.62 -28.01 37.02
CA ALA A 673 5.47 -26.83 37.25
C ALA A 673 6.75 -26.88 36.40
N TYR A 674 7.30 -25.74 36.02
CA TYR A 674 8.49 -25.66 35.15
C TYR A 674 9.66 -26.51 35.67
N ASP A 675 9.94 -26.45 36.97
CA ASP A 675 11.08 -27.16 37.56
C ASP A 675 10.92 -28.69 37.53
N GLU A 676 9.69 -29.18 37.45
CA GLU A 676 9.32 -30.60 37.39
C GLU A 676 9.18 -31.10 35.93
N LEU A 677 9.25 -30.22 34.93
CA LEU A 677 9.23 -30.61 33.52
C LEU A 677 10.46 -31.48 33.20
N THR A 678 10.30 -32.41 32.25
CA THR A 678 11.44 -33.14 31.73
C THR A 678 12.39 -32.24 30.95
N GLU A 679 13.67 -32.59 30.84
CA GLU A 679 14.66 -31.70 30.20
C GLU A 679 14.29 -31.32 28.76
N ILE A 680 13.79 -32.27 27.94
CA ILE A 680 13.34 -31.99 26.57
C ILE A 680 12.14 -31.03 26.55
N ASP A 681 11.24 -31.12 27.52
CA ASP A 681 10.08 -30.26 27.65
C ASP A 681 10.50 -28.85 28.10
N LYS A 682 11.48 -28.73 29.02
CA LYS A 682 12.10 -27.43 29.41
C LYS A 682 12.78 -26.76 28.21
N TRP A 683 13.49 -27.56 27.41
CA TRP A 683 14.12 -27.05 26.19
C TRP A 683 13.08 -26.53 25.20
N MET A 684 12.03 -27.29 24.91
CA MET A 684 10.97 -26.85 24.00
C MET A 684 10.19 -25.65 24.55
N TYR A 685 9.98 -25.57 25.86
CA TYR A 685 9.41 -24.39 26.50
C TYR A 685 10.32 -23.15 26.26
N SER A 686 11.63 -23.29 26.41
CA SER A 686 12.58 -22.21 26.09
C SER A 686 12.54 -21.80 24.61
N LYS A 687 12.39 -22.75 23.68
CA LYS A 687 12.21 -22.47 22.23
C LYS A 687 10.90 -21.71 21.96
N LEU A 688 9.85 -22.04 22.67
CA LEU A 688 8.58 -21.28 22.62
C LEU A 688 8.79 -19.82 23.08
N GLN A 689 9.56 -19.61 24.18
CA GLN A 689 9.82 -18.25 24.66
C GLN A 689 10.65 -17.44 23.67
N GLU A 690 11.62 -18.07 22.98
CA GLU A 690 12.35 -17.45 21.88
C GLU A 690 11.41 -17.06 20.72
N LEU A 691 10.47 -17.92 20.36
CA LEU A 691 9.46 -17.64 19.34
C LEU A 691 8.58 -16.44 19.73
N ILE A 692 8.06 -16.42 20.95
CA ILE A 692 7.21 -15.32 21.47
C ILE A 692 7.95 -13.99 21.35
N LYS A 693 9.20 -13.94 21.81
CA LYS A 693 10.05 -12.77 21.72
C LYS A 693 10.22 -12.31 20.26
N ASN A 694 10.69 -13.21 19.42
CA ASN A 694 11.07 -12.88 18.04
C ASN A 694 9.85 -12.48 17.19
N VAL A 695 8.69 -13.12 17.39
CA VAL A 695 7.44 -12.77 16.72
C VAL A 695 6.93 -11.42 17.23
N GLY A 696 7.01 -11.17 18.54
CA GLY A 696 6.68 -9.86 19.11
C GLY A 696 7.54 -8.74 18.54
N ASP A 697 8.86 -8.93 18.50
CA ASP A 697 9.80 -7.98 17.89
C ASP A 697 9.49 -7.75 16.40
N ALA A 698 9.10 -8.81 15.68
CA ALA A 698 8.76 -8.71 14.26
C ALA A 698 7.48 -7.89 14.02
N TYR A 699 6.44 -8.08 14.82
CA TYR A 699 5.22 -7.26 14.75
C TYR A 699 5.49 -5.80 15.11
N GLU A 700 6.26 -5.56 16.19
CA GLU A 700 6.56 -4.19 16.64
C GLU A 700 7.31 -3.38 15.58
N ASN A 701 8.18 -4.06 14.81
CA ASN A 701 8.95 -3.46 13.72
C ASN A 701 8.26 -3.58 12.35
N PHE A 702 6.98 -3.95 12.30
CA PHE A 702 6.22 -4.17 11.06
C PHE A 702 6.89 -5.14 10.08
N ALA A 703 7.71 -6.06 10.57
CA ALA A 703 8.40 -7.07 9.76
C ALA A 703 7.53 -8.33 9.61
N PHE A 704 6.36 -8.20 8.99
CA PHE A 704 5.35 -9.26 8.91
C PHE A 704 5.87 -10.53 8.22
N ASN A 705 6.73 -10.41 7.22
CA ASN A 705 7.35 -11.55 6.56
C ASN A 705 8.21 -12.40 7.51
N LYS A 706 8.83 -11.77 8.52
CA LYS A 706 9.54 -12.49 9.58
C LYS A 706 8.58 -13.27 10.49
N VAL A 707 7.39 -12.73 10.78
CA VAL A 707 6.35 -13.46 11.53
C VAL A 707 6.00 -14.76 10.84
N TYR A 708 5.75 -14.71 9.52
CA TYR A 708 5.48 -15.91 8.72
C TYR A 708 6.62 -16.92 8.78
N VAL A 709 7.86 -16.48 8.57
CA VAL A 709 9.05 -17.36 8.57
C VAL A 709 9.24 -18.02 9.93
N LEU A 710 9.14 -17.25 11.02
CA LEU A 710 9.30 -17.75 12.38
C LEU A 710 8.27 -18.82 12.75
N LEU A 711 6.99 -18.54 12.47
CA LEU A 711 5.89 -19.46 12.77
C LEU A 711 5.98 -20.75 11.92
N ASN A 712 6.25 -20.61 10.62
CA ASN A 712 6.39 -21.76 9.73
C ASN A 712 7.59 -22.64 10.09
N ASN A 713 8.73 -22.04 10.41
CA ASN A 713 9.92 -22.77 10.81
C ASN A 713 9.73 -23.48 12.15
N PHE A 714 9.12 -22.83 13.13
CA PHE A 714 8.81 -23.45 14.41
C PHE A 714 7.92 -24.69 14.24
N CYS A 715 6.87 -24.60 13.41
CA CYS A 715 6.02 -25.75 13.10
C CYS A 715 6.77 -26.86 12.34
N ALA A 716 7.61 -26.50 11.36
CA ALA A 716 8.27 -27.48 10.51
C ALA A 716 9.48 -28.10 11.17
N ASN A 717 10.38 -27.31 11.72
CA ASN A 717 11.70 -27.74 12.16
C ASN A 717 11.69 -28.17 13.63
N GLU A 718 11.25 -27.31 14.54
CA GLU A 718 11.32 -27.60 15.96
C GLU A 718 10.22 -28.59 16.38
N LEU A 719 8.99 -28.39 15.89
CA LEU A 719 7.86 -29.24 16.28
C LEU A 719 7.80 -30.52 15.45
N SER A 720 7.48 -30.42 14.15
CA SER A 720 7.12 -31.60 13.35
C SER A 720 8.29 -32.53 13.07
N SER A 721 9.49 -32.00 12.76
CA SER A 721 10.65 -32.82 12.42
C SER A 721 11.34 -33.43 13.64
N PHE A 722 11.08 -32.90 14.84
CA PHE A 722 11.77 -33.35 16.03
C PHE A 722 10.82 -33.58 17.22
N TYR A 723 10.39 -32.50 17.92
CA TYR A 723 9.75 -32.64 19.23
C TYR A 723 8.51 -33.54 19.21
N LEU A 724 7.58 -33.31 18.30
CA LEU A 724 6.35 -34.10 18.21
C LEU A 724 6.59 -35.54 17.82
N ASP A 725 7.61 -35.80 17.01
CA ASP A 725 7.97 -37.15 16.58
C ASP A 725 8.57 -37.96 17.75
N VAL A 726 9.50 -37.37 18.45
CA VAL A 726 10.14 -37.93 19.64
C VAL A 726 9.13 -38.22 20.76
N LEU A 727 8.12 -37.36 20.93
CA LEU A 727 7.13 -37.55 21.99
C LEU A 727 6.10 -38.66 21.73
N LYS A 728 5.96 -39.20 20.53
CA LYS A 728 4.93 -40.21 20.19
C LYS A 728 4.91 -41.40 21.12
N ASP A 729 6.07 -41.99 21.40
CA ASP A 729 6.15 -43.11 22.30
C ASP A 729 5.62 -42.77 23.72
N ARG A 730 6.10 -41.67 24.29
CA ARG A 730 5.70 -41.17 25.59
C ARG A 730 4.20 -40.84 25.65
N LEU A 731 3.68 -40.11 24.67
CA LEU A 731 2.29 -39.66 24.62
C LEU A 731 1.33 -40.85 24.47
N TYR A 732 1.69 -41.86 23.67
CA TYR A 732 0.78 -42.96 23.33
C TYR A 732 0.89 -44.14 24.28
N THR A 733 2.12 -44.46 24.74
CA THR A 733 2.34 -45.71 25.43
C THR A 733 2.47 -45.60 26.97
N ALA A 734 2.70 -44.40 27.51
CA ALA A 734 2.77 -44.20 28.95
C ALA A 734 1.37 -44.27 29.60
N LYS A 735 1.34 -44.41 30.92
CA LYS A 735 0.10 -44.29 31.68
C LYS A 735 -0.51 -42.91 31.52
N GLY A 736 -1.82 -42.78 31.38
CA GLY A 736 -2.54 -41.56 31.10
C GLY A 736 -2.18 -40.39 32.03
N ASP A 737 -2.02 -40.64 33.30
CA ASP A 737 -1.72 -39.68 34.38
C ASP A 737 -0.23 -39.63 34.77
N SER A 738 0.70 -40.24 34.00
CA SER A 738 2.12 -40.26 34.35
C SER A 738 2.73 -38.88 34.27
N SER A 739 3.63 -38.54 35.22
CA SER A 739 4.30 -37.24 35.29
C SER A 739 5.03 -36.87 33.99
N LYS A 740 5.75 -37.83 33.38
CA LYS A 740 6.46 -37.63 32.10
C LYS A 740 5.48 -37.29 30.97
N ARG A 741 4.27 -37.89 30.91
CA ARG A 741 3.27 -37.57 29.88
C ARG A 741 2.63 -36.21 30.14
N ARG A 742 2.27 -35.92 31.41
CA ARG A 742 1.70 -34.62 31.84
C ARG A 742 2.69 -33.48 31.60
N SER A 743 3.99 -33.70 31.83
CA SER A 743 5.04 -32.77 31.50
C SER A 743 4.97 -32.34 30.01
N SER A 744 4.94 -33.33 29.11
CA SER A 744 4.84 -33.06 27.67
C SER A 744 3.50 -32.40 27.29
N GLN A 745 2.38 -32.85 27.87
CA GLN A 745 1.06 -32.24 27.61
C GLN A 745 0.99 -30.78 28.08
N THR A 746 1.61 -30.45 29.21
CA THR A 746 1.75 -29.06 29.70
C THR A 746 2.42 -28.19 28.66
N VAL A 747 3.56 -28.62 28.13
CA VAL A 747 4.28 -27.84 27.13
C VAL A 747 3.55 -27.78 25.79
N LEU A 748 2.87 -28.86 25.37
CA LEU A 748 2.01 -28.88 24.20
C LEU A 748 0.82 -27.90 24.35
N TYR A 749 0.22 -27.80 25.54
CA TYR A 749 -0.84 -26.84 25.83
C TYR A 749 -0.32 -25.41 25.73
N GLU A 750 0.82 -25.11 26.36
CA GLU A 750 1.48 -23.80 26.27
C GLU A 750 1.82 -23.43 24.80
N ILE A 751 2.32 -24.39 24.03
CA ILE A 751 2.63 -24.16 22.60
C ILE A 751 1.37 -23.76 21.85
N ILE A 752 0.29 -24.55 21.93
CA ILE A 752 -0.90 -24.27 21.11
C ILE A 752 -1.62 -23.00 21.53
N GLU A 753 -1.63 -22.69 22.84
CA GLU A 753 -2.23 -21.47 23.36
C GLU A 753 -1.47 -20.24 22.86
N ASN A 754 -0.15 -20.24 22.99
CA ASN A 754 0.67 -19.13 22.55
C ASN A 754 0.69 -19.00 21.01
N MET A 755 0.76 -20.12 20.28
CA MET A 755 0.66 -20.09 18.82
C MET A 755 -0.67 -19.51 18.34
N ALA A 756 -1.80 -19.89 18.95
CA ALA A 756 -3.11 -19.32 18.58
C ALA A 756 -3.12 -17.80 18.75
N ARG A 757 -2.54 -17.27 19.84
CA ARG A 757 -2.41 -15.83 20.08
C ARG A 757 -1.45 -15.15 19.11
N LEU A 758 -0.27 -15.74 18.85
CA LEU A 758 0.74 -15.19 17.93
C LEU A 758 0.25 -15.15 16.49
N MET A 759 -0.54 -16.14 16.07
CA MET A 759 -1.09 -16.24 14.72
C MET A 759 -2.36 -15.43 14.49
N SER A 760 -3.10 -15.06 15.54
CA SER A 760 -4.44 -14.45 15.41
C SER A 760 -4.48 -13.15 14.60
N PRO A 761 -3.45 -12.27 14.58
CA PRO A 761 -3.42 -11.13 13.68
C PRO A 761 -3.32 -11.51 12.19
N VAL A 762 -2.77 -12.68 11.88
CA VAL A 762 -2.57 -13.19 10.50
C VAL A 762 -3.66 -14.18 10.11
N LEU A 763 -3.74 -15.31 10.82
CA LEU A 763 -4.68 -16.39 10.58
C LEU A 763 -5.92 -16.22 11.45
N THR A 764 -6.71 -15.21 11.17
CA THR A 764 -7.84 -14.76 11.99
C THR A 764 -8.83 -15.87 12.27
N PHE A 765 -9.28 -16.57 11.26
CA PHE A 765 -10.30 -17.61 11.39
C PHE A 765 -9.73 -18.90 11.95
N THR A 766 -8.55 -19.29 11.51
CA THR A 766 -7.87 -20.50 11.99
C THR A 766 -7.53 -20.38 13.47
N SER A 767 -7.04 -19.23 13.93
CA SER A 767 -6.74 -19.03 15.36
C SER A 767 -7.99 -19.10 16.24
N GLN A 768 -9.12 -18.56 15.77
CA GLN A 768 -10.39 -18.67 16.44
C GLN A 768 -10.89 -20.12 16.46
N GLU A 769 -10.73 -20.88 15.38
CA GLU A 769 -11.04 -22.31 15.32
C GLU A 769 -10.19 -23.10 16.33
N ILE A 770 -8.86 -22.88 16.36
CA ILE A 770 -7.95 -23.51 17.33
C ILE A 770 -8.41 -23.24 18.75
N TRP A 771 -8.67 -21.96 19.07
CA TRP A 771 -9.09 -21.53 20.40
C TRP A 771 -10.36 -22.24 20.88
N GLY A 772 -11.32 -22.42 20.00
CA GLY A 772 -12.58 -23.15 20.30
C GLY A 772 -12.42 -24.65 20.52
N HIS A 773 -11.27 -25.25 20.11
CA HIS A 773 -10.98 -26.67 20.33
C HIS A 773 -10.02 -26.92 21.49
N MET A 774 -9.53 -25.87 22.16
CA MET A 774 -8.63 -25.99 23.30
C MET A 774 -9.42 -26.34 24.57
N PRO A 775 -8.84 -27.15 25.46
CA PRO A 775 -9.43 -27.38 26.79
C PRO A 775 -9.60 -26.07 27.56
N SER A 776 -10.72 -25.94 28.28
CA SER A 776 -11.03 -24.83 29.21
C SER A 776 -11.10 -23.42 28.57
N LYS A 777 -11.14 -23.29 27.25
CA LYS A 777 -11.28 -21.98 26.56
C LYS A 777 -12.71 -21.78 26.08
N LYS A 778 -13.35 -20.70 26.57
CA LYS A 778 -14.75 -20.35 26.21
C LYS A 778 -14.89 -19.06 25.43
N ASP A 779 -13.96 -18.08 25.62
CA ASP A 779 -14.00 -16.80 24.98
C ASP A 779 -13.25 -16.81 23.62
N SER A 780 -13.29 -15.69 22.92
CA SER A 780 -12.54 -15.53 21.67
C SER A 780 -11.06 -15.31 21.92
N VAL A 781 -10.20 -15.84 21.02
CA VAL A 781 -8.76 -15.58 21.03
C VAL A 781 -8.44 -14.08 20.96
N PHE A 782 -9.31 -13.28 20.37
CA PHE A 782 -9.14 -11.82 20.23
C PHE A 782 -9.38 -11.06 21.55
N LEU A 783 -9.92 -11.73 22.56
CA LEU A 783 -10.01 -11.20 23.92
C LEU A 783 -8.79 -11.57 24.77
N ALA A 784 -7.91 -12.43 24.27
CA ALA A 784 -6.66 -12.76 24.95
C ALA A 784 -5.60 -11.66 24.71
N GLU A 785 -4.68 -11.52 25.66
CA GLU A 785 -3.54 -10.63 25.51
C GLU A 785 -2.44 -11.27 24.67
N PHE A 786 -1.62 -10.46 24.00
CA PHE A 786 -0.44 -10.97 23.32
C PHE A 786 0.50 -11.62 24.34
N PRO A 787 1.07 -12.80 24.04
CA PRO A 787 1.85 -13.51 25.03
C PRO A 787 3.10 -12.72 25.44
N ASN A 788 3.38 -12.71 26.74
CA ASN A 788 4.60 -12.16 27.27
C ASN A 788 5.71 -13.20 27.24
N GLN A 789 6.92 -12.77 26.89
CA GLN A 789 8.10 -13.63 26.97
C GLN A 789 8.37 -14.07 28.41
N GLY A 790 8.50 -15.37 28.63
CA GLY A 790 8.99 -15.96 29.85
C GLY A 790 10.51 -16.18 29.87
N LYS A 791 10.96 -17.06 30.77
CA LYS A 791 12.39 -17.38 30.93
C LYS A 791 12.91 -18.20 29.75
N ILE A 792 14.04 -17.82 29.19
CA ILE A 792 14.82 -18.58 28.20
C ILE A 792 16.04 -19.17 28.90
N ASP A 793 16.16 -20.48 28.90
CA ASP A 793 17.34 -21.20 29.40
C ASP A 793 18.38 -21.35 28.29
N LYS A 794 19.26 -20.35 28.17
CA LYS A 794 20.27 -20.32 27.12
C LYS A 794 21.28 -21.46 27.22
N PRO A 795 21.79 -21.84 28.43
CA PRO A 795 22.66 -23.01 28.58
C PRO A 795 22.01 -24.28 28.07
N LEU A 796 20.75 -24.54 28.46
CA LEU A 796 19.97 -25.67 28.01
C LEU A 796 19.78 -25.68 26.47
N CYS A 797 19.42 -24.53 25.90
CA CYS A 797 19.27 -24.38 24.45
C CYS A 797 20.60 -24.72 23.71
N LYS A 798 21.77 -24.31 24.24
CA LYS A 798 23.07 -24.64 23.67
C LYS A 798 23.34 -26.13 23.77
N LYS A 799 23.12 -26.74 24.94
CA LYS A 799 23.26 -28.20 25.17
C LYS A 799 22.45 -28.99 24.12
N TRP A 800 21.18 -28.62 23.92
CA TRP A 800 20.29 -29.26 22.96
C TRP A 800 20.68 -29.01 21.50
N GLN A 801 21.26 -27.86 21.16
CA GLN A 801 21.78 -27.60 19.82
C GLN A 801 22.93 -28.59 19.46
N GLU A 802 23.81 -28.90 20.42
CA GLU A 802 24.88 -29.89 20.24
C GLU A 802 24.27 -31.29 20.09
N MET A 803 23.26 -31.65 20.90
CA MET A 803 22.54 -32.90 20.79
C MET A 803 21.82 -33.08 19.46
N LEU A 804 21.17 -32.04 18.94
CA LEU A 804 20.53 -32.09 17.62
C LEU A 804 21.54 -32.29 16.50
N GLY A 805 22.72 -31.68 16.59
CA GLY A 805 23.82 -31.94 15.66
C GLY A 805 24.34 -33.39 15.72
N MET A 806 24.32 -34.02 16.90
CA MET A 806 24.63 -35.47 17.06
C MET A 806 23.53 -36.33 16.46
N ARG A 807 22.25 -35.96 16.73
CA ARG A 807 21.09 -36.66 16.17
C ARG A 807 21.12 -36.71 14.64
N ASP A 808 21.43 -35.60 13.98
CA ASP A 808 21.51 -35.56 12.51
C ASP A 808 22.54 -36.55 11.96
N ARG A 809 23.67 -36.70 12.64
CA ARG A 809 24.71 -37.69 12.26
C ARG A 809 24.20 -39.12 12.46
N VAL A 810 23.52 -39.39 13.57
CA VAL A 810 22.95 -40.72 13.87
C VAL A 810 21.86 -41.06 12.85
N LEU A 811 20.95 -40.14 12.56
CA LEU A 811 19.88 -40.36 11.59
C LEU A 811 20.40 -40.65 10.18
N LYS A 812 21.50 -40.00 9.77
CA LYS A 812 22.15 -40.30 8.48
C LYS A 812 22.58 -41.75 8.40
N VAL A 813 23.24 -42.28 9.44
CA VAL A 813 23.70 -43.69 9.45
C VAL A 813 22.51 -44.68 9.55
N ILE A 814 21.43 -44.27 10.26
CA ILE A 814 20.20 -45.07 10.30
C ILE A 814 19.56 -45.14 8.90
N GLU A 815 19.58 -44.05 8.13
CA GLU A 815 19.04 -44.05 6.77
C GLU A 815 19.89 -44.92 5.83
N GLU A 816 21.23 -44.86 5.90
CA GLU A 816 22.13 -45.77 5.20
C GLU A 816 21.86 -47.26 5.54
N ALA A 817 21.53 -47.55 6.82
CA ALA A 817 21.15 -48.90 7.27
C ALA A 817 19.77 -49.32 6.71
N ARG A 818 18.84 -48.41 6.51
CA ARG A 818 17.55 -48.69 5.88
C ARG A 818 17.70 -48.93 4.36
N GLU A 819 18.47 -48.11 3.67
CA GLU A 819 18.76 -48.24 2.25
C GLU A 819 19.45 -49.59 1.94
N SER A 820 20.38 -50.01 2.82
CA SER A 820 21.03 -51.33 2.74
C SER A 820 20.14 -52.50 3.18
N LYS A 821 18.88 -52.23 3.61
CA LYS A 821 17.94 -53.25 4.12
C LYS A 821 18.40 -53.99 5.37
N LEU A 822 19.35 -53.45 6.12
CA LEU A 822 19.74 -53.97 7.42
C LEU A 822 18.63 -53.91 8.43
N ILE A 823 17.85 -52.80 8.37
CA ILE A 823 16.64 -52.55 9.19
C ILE A 823 15.50 -52.09 8.26
N GLY A 824 14.23 -52.32 8.65
CA GLY A 824 13.06 -51.86 7.95
C GLY A 824 12.57 -50.49 8.47
N ASN A 825 12.72 -50.24 9.77
CA ASN A 825 12.38 -48.95 10.39
C ASN A 825 13.34 -48.62 11.55
N SER A 826 13.38 -47.37 12.02
CA SER A 826 14.32 -46.91 13.05
C SER A 826 14.20 -47.70 14.38
N LEU A 827 12.99 -48.13 14.77
CA LEU A 827 12.79 -48.92 15.99
C LEU A 827 13.37 -50.34 15.93
N GLU A 828 13.82 -50.81 14.77
CA GLU A 828 14.57 -52.05 14.65
C GLU A 828 16.09 -51.88 14.92
N ALA A 829 16.53 -50.66 15.16
CA ALA A 829 17.96 -50.36 15.31
C ALA A 829 18.44 -50.43 16.77
N GLU A 830 19.62 -50.99 16.92
CA GLU A 830 20.57 -50.76 18.00
C GLU A 830 21.69 -49.88 17.46
N VAL A 831 21.89 -48.70 18.08
CA VAL A 831 22.91 -47.74 17.69
C VAL A 831 24.03 -47.76 18.72
N THR A 832 25.28 -47.95 18.25
CA THR A 832 26.47 -47.81 19.10
C THR A 832 27.28 -46.61 18.63
N ILE A 833 27.53 -45.67 19.54
CA ILE A 833 28.27 -44.43 19.28
C ILE A 833 29.64 -44.54 19.94
N TYR A 834 30.71 -44.70 19.12
CA TYR A 834 32.10 -44.62 19.56
C TYR A 834 32.54 -43.16 19.48
N CYS A 835 33.07 -42.63 20.58
CA CYS A 835 33.40 -41.20 20.61
C CYS A 835 34.50 -40.86 21.64
N THR A 836 34.93 -39.59 21.68
CA THR A 836 35.92 -39.11 22.66
C THR A 836 35.34 -39.09 24.08
N LYS A 837 36.18 -39.05 25.11
CA LYS A 837 35.77 -39.01 26.52
C LYS A 837 34.76 -37.83 26.77
N GLU A 838 35.06 -36.65 26.27
CA GLU A 838 34.18 -35.47 26.42
C GLU A 838 32.82 -35.72 25.80
N THR A 839 32.75 -36.37 24.62
CA THR A 839 31.49 -36.71 23.97
C THR A 839 30.76 -37.83 24.72
N VAL A 840 31.46 -38.76 25.38
CA VAL A 840 30.86 -39.78 26.25
C VAL A 840 30.14 -39.06 27.40
N GLU A 841 30.84 -38.23 28.18
CA GLU A 841 30.29 -37.47 29.32
C GLU A 841 29.06 -36.64 28.89
N PHE A 842 29.14 -36.03 27.69
CA PHE A 842 27.99 -35.29 27.12
C PHE A 842 26.81 -36.21 26.83
N LEU A 843 26.99 -37.33 26.15
CA LEU A 843 25.91 -38.28 25.81
C LEU A 843 25.32 -38.95 27.05
N GLU A 844 26.13 -39.29 28.04
CA GLU A 844 25.68 -39.87 29.32
C GLU A 844 24.74 -38.94 30.07
N SER A 845 24.90 -37.58 29.91
CA SER A 845 23.93 -36.62 30.46
C SER A 845 22.52 -36.70 29.84
N PHE A 846 22.35 -37.52 28.81
CA PHE A 846 21.06 -37.81 28.14
C PHE A 846 20.69 -39.28 28.15
N GLU A 847 21.46 -40.13 28.87
CA GLU A 847 21.40 -41.61 28.75
C GLU A 847 19.97 -42.15 28.77
N GLU A 848 19.11 -41.72 29.70
CA GLU A 848 17.73 -42.17 29.80
C GLU A 848 16.84 -41.76 28.61
N THR A 849 17.26 -40.80 27.79
CA THR A 849 16.49 -40.22 26.69
C THR A 849 17.07 -40.46 25.31
N LEU A 850 18.29 -40.98 25.19
CA LEU A 850 18.94 -41.16 23.89
C LEU A 850 18.14 -42.02 22.91
N SER A 851 17.58 -43.15 23.39
CA SER A 851 16.72 -43.99 22.55
C SER A 851 15.49 -43.27 22.03
N LEU A 852 14.91 -42.40 22.87
CA LEU A 852 13.79 -41.54 22.51
C LEU A 852 14.21 -40.48 21.47
N ILE A 853 15.36 -39.79 21.71
CA ILE A 853 15.88 -38.74 20.84
C ILE A 853 16.22 -39.28 19.43
N PHE A 854 16.80 -40.44 19.33
CA PHE A 854 17.16 -41.08 18.04
C PHE A 854 16.02 -41.91 17.45
N ILE A 855 14.94 -42.16 18.21
CA ILE A 855 13.78 -43.00 17.85
C ILE A 855 14.25 -44.42 17.48
N VAL A 856 15.04 -45.05 18.37
CA VAL A 856 15.59 -46.40 18.21
C VAL A 856 15.31 -47.24 19.45
N SER A 857 15.39 -48.58 19.32
CA SER A 857 15.15 -49.49 20.45
C SER A 857 16.28 -49.53 21.49
N LYS A 858 17.52 -49.29 21.07
CA LYS A 858 18.65 -49.33 21.98
C LYS A 858 19.79 -48.41 21.52
N VAL A 859 20.45 -47.78 22.48
CA VAL A 859 21.65 -46.94 22.26
C VAL A 859 22.74 -47.43 23.20
N ASN A 860 23.94 -47.60 22.69
CA ASN A 860 25.16 -47.89 23.47
C ASN A 860 26.15 -46.74 23.22
N ILE A 861 26.82 -46.32 24.26
CA ILE A 861 27.92 -45.33 24.19
C ILE A 861 29.22 -46.12 24.48
N ALA A 862 30.24 -45.91 23.67
CA ALA A 862 31.55 -46.50 23.84
C ALA A 862 32.66 -45.46 23.63
N GLN A 863 33.66 -45.47 24.49
CA GLN A 863 34.83 -44.61 24.35
C GLN A 863 35.82 -45.25 23.37
N PHE A 864 36.41 -44.42 22.48
CA PHE A 864 37.58 -44.86 21.70
C PHE A 864 38.78 -45.13 22.60
N PRO A 865 39.65 -46.04 22.21
CA PRO A 865 41.00 -46.16 22.81
C PRO A 865 41.73 -44.82 22.75
N ALA A 866 42.60 -44.55 23.74
CA ALA A 866 43.27 -43.27 23.90
C ALA A 866 44.16 -42.85 22.71
N ASP A 867 44.57 -43.77 21.89
CA ASP A 867 45.43 -43.62 20.72
C ASP A 867 44.64 -43.54 19.38
N SER A 868 43.33 -43.56 19.44
CA SER A 868 42.51 -43.50 18.24
C SER A 868 42.57 -42.11 17.59
N LYS A 869 42.76 -42.09 16.27
CA LYS A 869 42.66 -40.89 15.44
C LYS A 869 41.20 -40.52 15.11
N GLU A 870 40.29 -41.46 15.23
CA GLU A 870 38.86 -41.23 15.01
C GLU A 870 38.23 -40.54 16.22
N LYS A 871 37.40 -39.54 15.97
CA LYS A 871 36.70 -38.74 17.00
C LYS A 871 35.23 -39.16 17.17
N LEU A 872 34.64 -39.76 16.16
CA LEU A 872 33.26 -40.22 16.15
C LEU A 872 33.06 -41.33 15.12
N LYS A 873 32.45 -42.45 15.55
CA LYS A 873 31.98 -43.52 14.68
C LYS A 873 30.65 -44.03 15.16
N ILE A 874 29.66 -44.09 14.28
CA ILE A 874 28.32 -44.56 14.58
C ILE A 874 28.13 -45.90 13.85
N VAL A 875 27.66 -46.90 14.56
CA VAL A 875 27.41 -48.22 14.05
C VAL A 875 25.97 -48.60 14.33
N VAL A 876 25.26 -49.02 13.31
CA VAL A 876 23.87 -49.49 13.42
C VAL A 876 23.85 -51.00 13.22
N LYS A 877 23.14 -51.66 14.11
CA LYS A 877 22.83 -53.10 14.03
C LYS A 877 21.34 -53.31 14.26
N ARG A 878 20.84 -54.51 13.97
CA ARG A 878 19.50 -54.89 14.35
C ARG A 878 19.40 -55.04 15.86
N ALA A 879 18.36 -54.41 16.48
CA ALA A 879 18.15 -54.48 17.93
C ALA A 879 17.88 -55.90 18.37
N PRO A 880 18.43 -56.36 19.55
CA PRO A 880 18.21 -57.69 20.08
C PRO A 880 16.80 -57.87 20.63
N GLY A 881 16.38 -59.13 20.73
CA GLY A 881 15.10 -59.53 21.25
C GLY A 881 13.96 -59.52 20.24
N GLU A 882 12.71 -59.37 20.72
CA GLU A 882 11.53 -59.38 19.88
C GLU A 882 10.76 -58.03 19.95
N LYS A 883 9.90 -57.81 18.97
CA LYS A 883 9.09 -56.59 18.85
C LYS A 883 7.94 -56.59 19.86
N CYS A 884 7.88 -55.63 20.71
CA CYS A 884 6.72 -55.40 21.59
C CYS A 884 5.50 -54.89 20.77
N VAL A 885 4.40 -55.65 20.84
CA VAL A 885 3.18 -55.35 20.04
C VAL A 885 2.52 -54.03 20.43
N ARG A 886 2.78 -53.48 21.64
CA ARG A 886 2.18 -52.27 22.15
C ARG A 886 2.98 -51.00 21.81
N CYS A 887 4.30 -50.96 22.05
CA CYS A 887 5.18 -49.82 21.81
C CYS A 887 6.05 -49.92 20.57
N TRP A 888 6.07 -51.09 19.93
CA TRP A 888 6.81 -51.41 18.72
C TRP A 888 8.35 -51.42 18.85
N ASN A 889 8.88 -51.12 20.07
CA ASN A 889 10.30 -51.25 20.34
C ASN A 889 10.71 -52.75 20.39
N TRP A 890 11.91 -53.06 19.98
CA TRP A 890 12.53 -54.37 20.11
C TRP A 890 13.19 -54.49 21.49
N SER A 891 12.98 -55.60 22.20
CA SER A 891 13.49 -55.76 23.57
C SER A 891 13.64 -57.21 23.91
N GLU A 892 14.74 -57.53 24.58
CA GLU A 892 15.01 -58.83 25.15
C GLU A 892 14.08 -59.22 26.32
N SER A 893 13.29 -58.27 26.81
CA SER A 893 12.28 -58.45 27.87
C SER A 893 10.94 -58.95 27.36
N VAL A 894 10.71 -58.94 26.04
CA VAL A 894 9.52 -59.57 25.44
C VAL A 894 9.62 -61.05 25.63
N GLY A 895 8.52 -61.72 25.99
CA GLY A 895 8.50 -63.14 26.32
C GLY A 895 8.74 -63.46 27.80
N LYS A 896 9.29 -62.51 28.59
CA LYS A 896 9.64 -62.78 30.04
C LYS A 896 8.52 -62.56 31.02
N ASN A 897 7.46 -61.81 30.65
CA ASN A 897 6.30 -61.58 31.52
C ASN A 897 5.21 -62.65 31.30
N LYS A 898 4.93 -63.48 32.34
CA LYS A 898 3.96 -64.57 32.24
C LYS A 898 2.53 -64.14 31.88
N GLN A 899 2.09 -62.90 32.25
CA GLN A 899 0.74 -62.39 31.98
C GLN A 899 0.63 -61.65 30.65
N HIS A 900 1.73 -61.11 30.16
CA HIS A 900 1.83 -60.33 28.96
C HIS A 900 3.08 -60.70 28.12
N GLN A 901 3.07 -61.90 27.53
CA GLN A 901 4.21 -62.46 26.83
C GLN A 901 4.64 -61.62 25.61
N GLU A 902 3.75 -60.93 24.93
CA GLU A 902 4.05 -60.11 23.73
C GLU A 902 4.52 -58.70 24.07
N LEU A 903 4.62 -58.37 25.40
CA LEU A 903 4.97 -57.00 25.83
C LEU A 903 6.41 -56.93 26.40
N CYS A 904 7.10 -55.84 26.18
CA CYS A 904 8.31 -55.50 26.94
C CYS A 904 7.99 -55.17 28.40
N SER A 905 8.99 -55.21 29.28
CA SER A 905 8.83 -54.96 30.72
C SER A 905 8.11 -53.62 31.01
N ARG A 906 8.52 -52.54 30.30
CA ARG A 906 7.87 -51.18 30.42
C ARG A 906 6.35 -51.24 30.14
N CYS A 907 5.98 -51.86 29.02
CA CYS A 907 4.54 -51.94 28.64
C CYS A 907 3.77 -52.88 29.57
N ALA A 908 4.35 -53.96 30.07
CA ALA A 908 3.75 -54.85 31.04
C ALA A 908 3.47 -54.14 32.40
N GLU A 909 4.36 -53.24 32.85
CA GLU A 909 4.15 -52.40 34.03
C GLU A 909 2.97 -51.45 33.86
N VAL A 910 2.90 -50.79 32.69
CA VAL A 910 1.76 -49.89 32.38
C VAL A 910 0.43 -50.67 32.43
N MET A 911 0.42 -51.89 31.85
CA MET A 911 -0.80 -52.71 31.89
C MET A 911 -1.23 -53.09 33.30
N LYS A 912 -0.34 -53.36 34.26
CA LYS A 912 -0.67 -53.56 35.67
C LYS A 912 -1.35 -52.37 36.33
N SER A 913 -1.10 -51.18 35.82
CA SER A 913 -1.67 -49.94 36.36
C SER A 913 -2.99 -49.53 35.71
N ILE A 914 -3.39 -50.20 34.61
CA ILE A 914 -4.64 -49.92 33.88
C ILE A 914 -5.73 -50.93 34.31
N ASN A 915 -5.33 -52.13 34.72
CA ASN A 915 -6.23 -53.12 35.30
C ASN A 915 -6.38 -52.88 36.82
#